data_759b381b6ba1f46a0bd19671ef43b56c
#
_entry.id   759b381b6ba1f46a0bd19671ef43b56c
#
_cell.length_a   1.000
_cell.length_b   1.000
_cell.length_c   1.000
_cell.angle_alpha   90.00
_cell.angle_beta   90.00
_cell.angle_gamma   90.00
#
_symmetry.space_group_name_H-M   'P 1'
#
loop_
_entity.id
_entity.type
_entity.pdbx_description
1 polymer ?
#
loop_
_entity_poly.entity_id
_entity_poly.type
_entity_poly.pdbx_seq_one_letter_code
_entity_poly.pdbx_strand_id
1 'polypeptide(L)'
;MGIWENLGMGGYRGFSRPAARLLQQAVQLAGDLGCEQADTSHLLLAMLQQQGAAAQFLTRKNITEPEVRRQLAQRRSAPAQRLERQAMAPDLRRTMDYALIGAQNAHVSRAEPEHLLCAMLEDDGCAAGLLLAEMGLSLTEAVRECRQLSGQFVLPAQPRVSASIPRGSRASDKYCRDLTRRAAEGELDPVFCREAELDRMVEILCRRQKNDPCLIGEPGVGKTALAEGLALRIAAGQVPRALQGRRLLALDMASLVAGTKYRGDFEERLKNLLEELVRDGTAILFIDEFHTIVGAGAAEGAIDAASILKPVLARGELQLIGATTNQEFRTHIQKDAALERRFGRVQVEEPTPAQAVEILNGLAPRYERYHGVRLPPQTLQAAVELSVRYLPGRCLPDKAIDLVDEACAAARILAEKEQRTQPVLSPEDIARVVAAASGVPAQRVGEQERERLDKLESRLNAEIVGQQRAVAAVAGAIRRSRTGLGEPGRPIGAMLFLGPTGVGKTALARALAVSWFGSEKALLKFDMSEYQEQHTAARLLGAPPGYLGHDEGGQLTEAVRRRPYSVVLFDEIEKAHPDIQNILLQILEDGQLTDAMGRKADFRNTIVLLTSNLGARFLAGQNAPLGFAAGAEAVFEKQSAQAVEEAKKWFRPELLGRLDEVIVFRPLAEENLCAIAEKMLCQLEQRAARSGYRLRHTPQVGAALAARAQSAYGARELRRQVDRAVEQALANRIAAGTACVGQHWTADCAADGSIILREDETITL
;
A
#
# COMPACT_ATOMS: atom_id res chain seq x y z
N MET A 1 -17.35 -0.52 11.61
CA MET A 1 -18.22 -1.27 12.55
C MET A 1 -17.77 -0.94 13.96
N GLY A 2 -18.58 -0.16 14.66
CA GLY A 2 -18.19 0.52 15.89
C GLY A 2 -18.24 -0.41 17.10
N ILE A 3 -17.39 -0.09 18.05
CA ILE A 3 -17.18 -0.72 19.38
C ILE A 3 -18.49 -0.79 20.23
N TRP A 4 -19.60 -0.26 19.76
CA TRP A 4 -20.83 0.00 20.51
C TRP A 4 -21.99 -1.01 20.27
N GLU A 5 -21.83 -2.00 19.39
CA GLU A 5 -22.93 -2.91 19.00
C GLU A 5 -23.25 -4.08 19.94
N ASN A 6 -22.46 -4.31 21.01
CA ASN A 6 -22.69 -5.39 21.97
C ASN A 6 -22.61 -4.89 23.42
N LEU A 7 -23.62 -4.14 23.89
CA LEU A 7 -23.63 -3.58 25.24
C LEU A 7 -24.58 -4.28 26.19
N GLY A 8 -24.12 -5.42 26.75
CA GLY A 8 -24.46 -5.82 28.10
C GLY A 8 -23.76 -4.95 29.14
N MET A 9 -24.15 -4.99 30.42
CA MET A 9 -23.79 -4.11 31.53
C MET A 9 -22.34 -3.57 31.68
N GLY A 10 -21.41 -3.83 30.75
CA GLY A 10 -20.02 -3.37 30.75
C GLY A 10 -19.66 -2.25 29.79
N GLY A 11 -20.57 -1.69 29.00
CA GLY A 11 -20.29 -0.94 27.78
C GLY A 11 -20.14 0.58 27.91
N TYR A 12 -20.49 1.20 29.02
CA TYR A 12 -20.39 2.67 29.17
C TYR A 12 -19.10 3.07 29.90
N ARG A 13 -17.94 2.58 29.40
CA ARG A 13 -16.63 2.95 29.96
C ARG A 13 -16.40 4.47 29.82
N GLY A 14 -15.97 5.11 30.90
CA GLY A 14 -15.73 6.56 30.94
C GLY A 14 -16.92 7.37 31.48
N PHE A 15 -18.11 6.80 31.64
CA PHE A 15 -19.26 7.47 32.27
C PHE A 15 -19.42 7.08 33.73
N SER A 16 -19.95 8.00 34.50
CA SER A 16 -20.36 7.71 35.88
C SER A 16 -21.61 6.80 35.92
N ARG A 17 -21.90 6.21 37.07
CA ARG A 17 -23.10 5.38 37.20
C ARG A 17 -24.41 6.12 36.89
N PRO A 18 -24.61 7.38 37.34
CA PRO A 18 -25.79 8.17 36.94
C PRO A 18 -25.87 8.43 35.44
N ALA A 19 -24.77 8.84 34.79
CA ALA A 19 -24.72 9.09 33.36
C ALA A 19 -25.00 7.83 32.51
N ALA A 20 -24.43 6.69 32.91
CA ALA A 20 -24.66 5.41 32.26
C ALA A 20 -26.16 4.96 32.38
N ARG A 21 -26.80 5.20 33.51
CA ARG A 21 -28.25 4.94 33.70
C ARG A 21 -29.10 5.83 32.79
N LEU A 22 -28.75 7.10 32.65
CA LEU A 22 -29.43 8.02 31.72
C LEU A 22 -29.40 7.53 30.28
N LEU A 23 -28.22 7.10 29.81
CA LEU A 23 -28.07 6.57 28.48
C LEU A 23 -28.88 5.28 28.26
N GLN A 24 -28.92 4.38 29.24
CA GLN A 24 -29.76 3.17 29.20
C GLN A 24 -31.24 3.53 29.16
N GLN A 25 -31.67 4.50 29.99
CA GLN A 25 -33.05 4.94 30.05
C GLN A 25 -33.48 5.63 28.76
N ALA A 26 -32.60 6.40 28.12
CA ALA A 26 -32.85 7.00 26.82
C ALA A 26 -33.14 5.94 25.74
N VAL A 27 -32.38 4.83 25.73
CA VAL A 27 -32.59 3.71 24.82
C VAL A 27 -33.92 3.00 25.12
N GLN A 28 -34.27 2.81 26.40
CA GLN A 28 -35.56 2.24 26.76
C GLN A 28 -36.73 3.12 26.34
N LEU A 29 -36.64 4.44 26.59
CA LEU A 29 -37.67 5.41 26.21
C LEU A 29 -37.87 5.45 24.69
N ALA A 30 -36.81 5.35 23.89
CA ALA A 30 -36.94 5.20 22.46
C ALA A 30 -37.74 3.95 22.06
N GLY A 31 -37.54 2.81 22.75
CA GLY A 31 -38.29 1.61 22.55
C GLY A 31 -39.77 1.72 22.96
N ASP A 32 -40.04 2.27 24.14
CA ASP A 32 -41.40 2.49 24.63
C ASP A 32 -42.16 3.49 23.74
N LEU A 33 -41.43 4.43 23.17
CA LEU A 33 -41.98 5.35 22.21
C LEU A 33 -42.01 4.76 20.78
N GLY A 34 -41.53 3.58 20.46
CA GLY A 34 -41.55 2.89 19.15
C GLY A 34 -40.65 3.55 18.10
N CYS A 35 -39.54 4.15 18.51
CA CYS A 35 -38.55 4.72 17.62
C CYS A 35 -37.49 3.66 17.30
N GLU A 36 -37.05 3.58 16.04
CA GLU A 36 -36.00 2.61 15.62
C GLU A 36 -34.61 2.94 16.18
N GLN A 37 -34.38 4.22 16.50
CA GLN A 37 -33.12 4.71 17.02
C GLN A 37 -33.34 5.62 18.23
N ALA A 38 -32.49 5.49 19.23
CA ALA A 38 -32.43 6.40 20.35
C ALA A 38 -31.56 7.62 19.98
N ASP A 39 -32.12 8.80 20.01
CA ASP A 39 -31.47 10.08 19.72
C ASP A 39 -31.33 10.96 20.98
N THR A 40 -30.80 12.17 20.82
CA THR A 40 -30.57 13.11 21.92
C THR A 40 -31.85 13.61 22.56
N SER A 41 -33.01 13.62 21.88
CA SER A 41 -34.28 14.00 22.46
C SER A 41 -34.81 12.97 23.47
N HIS A 42 -34.50 11.68 23.25
CA HIS A 42 -34.77 10.62 24.23
C HIS A 42 -33.86 10.75 25.47
N LEU A 43 -32.59 11.19 25.27
CA LEU A 43 -31.69 11.51 26.37
C LEU A 43 -32.18 12.71 27.18
N LEU A 44 -32.69 13.76 26.53
CA LEU A 44 -33.30 14.91 27.18
C LEU A 44 -34.50 14.48 28.04
N LEU A 45 -35.36 13.62 27.52
CA LEU A 45 -36.52 13.10 28.26
C LEU A 45 -36.06 12.25 29.45
N ALA A 46 -35.05 11.41 29.29
CA ALA A 46 -34.46 10.63 30.39
C ALA A 46 -33.87 11.52 31.50
N MET A 47 -33.24 12.63 31.14
CA MET A 47 -32.69 13.61 32.09
C MET A 47 -33.81 14.24 32.93
N LEU A 48 -34.97 14.60 32.31
CA LEU A 48 -36.09 15.21 33.00
C LEU A 48 -36.82 14.25 33.96
N GLN A 49 -36.71 12.94 33.72
CA GLN A 49 -37.27 11.91 34.58
C GLN A 49 -36.40 11.55 35.80
N GLN A 50 -35.14 11.91 35.78
CA GLN A 50 -34.24 11.69 36.89
C GLN A 50 -34.09 12.94 37.77
N GLN A 51 -33.98 12.76 39.08
CA GLN A 51 -33.63 13.85 39.99
C GLN A 51 -32.11 14.09 39.95
N GLY A 52 -31.68 15.26 39.49
CA GLY A 52 -30.26 15.63 39.40
C GLY A 52 -30.09 17.11 39.02
N ALA A 53 -28.85 17.61 38.98
CA ALA A 53 -28.55 18.99 38.64
C ALA A 53 -28.94 19.33 37.19
N ALA A 54 -28.78 18.36 36.26
CA ALA A 54 -29.21 18.51 34.85
C ALA A 54 -30.74 18.70 34.75
N ALA A 55 -31.55 17.91 35.49
CA ALA A 55 -32.99 18.06 35.52
C ALA A 55 -33.45 19.40 36.16
N GLN A 56 -32.83 19.79 37.28
CA GLN A 56 -33.09 21.07 37.92
C GLN A 56 -32.77 22.25 37.03
N PHE A 57 -31.69 22.17 36.26
CA PHE A 57 -31.32 23.18 35.28
C PHE A 57 -32.40 23.32 34.19
N LEU A 58 -32.82 22.22 33.58
CA LEU A 58 -33.87 22.20 32.55
C LEU A 58 -35.22 22.74 33.10
N THR A 59 -35.60 22.33 34.32
CA THR A 59 -36.84 22.80 34.97
C THR A 59 -36.80 24.30 35.26
N ARG A 60 -35.65 24.88 35.67
CA ARG A 60 -35.49 26.33 35.83
C ARG A 60 -35.66 27.12 34.53
N LYS A 61 -35.42 26.49 33.41
CA LYS A 61 -35.61 27.03 32.08
C LYS A 61 -37.03 26.77 31.52
N ASN A 62 -37.98 26.36 32.37
CA ASN A 62 -39.35 26.00 32.03
C ASN A 62 -39.47 24.83 31.05
N ILE A 63 -38.45 23.96 30.95
CA ILE A 63 -38.52 22.74 30.17
C ILE A 63 -39.04 21.62 31.08
N THR A 64 -40.23 21.09 30.76
CA THR A 64 -40.87 20.07 31.56
C THR A 64 -41.07 18.75 30.78
N GLU A 65 -41.08 17.62 31.50
CA GLU A 65 -41.24 16.31 30.88
C GLU A 65 -42.53 16.18 30.03
N PRO A 66 -43.72 16.65 30.51
CA PRO A 66 -44.97 16.56 29.72
C PRO A 66 -44.88 17.30 28.40
N GLU A 67 -44.19 18.44 28.36
CA GLU A 67 -44.05 19.27 27.18
C GLU A 67 -43.11 18.61 26.16
N VAL A 68 -41.94 18.14 26.59
CA VAL A 68 -41.01 17.40 25.74
C VAL A 68 -41.67 16.11 25.18
N ARG A 69 -42.40 15.41 25.99
CA ARG A 69 -43.15 14.21 25.59
C ARG A 69 -44.22 14.52 24.55
N ARG A 70 -44.95 15.65 24.73
CA ARG A 70 -45.96 16.12 23.77
C ARG A 70 -45.33 16.47 22.41
N GLN A 71 -44.23 17.18 22.41
CA GLN A 71 -43.50 17.55 21.18
C GLN A 71 -42.93 16.31 20.45
N LEU A 72 -42.40 15.36 21.19
CA LEU A 72 -41.96 14.08 20.62
C LEU A 72 -43.09 13.26 20.00
N ALA A 73 -44.28 13.29 20.63
CA ALA A 73 -45.45 12.59 20.10
C ALA A 73 -46.00 13.27 18.81
N GLN A 74 -45.92 14.60 18.69
CA GLN A 74 -46.35 15.34 17.49
C GLN A 74 -45.46 15.11 16.27
N ARG A 75 -44.20 14.83 16.45
CA ARG A 75 -43.21 14.52 15.37
C ARG A 75 -43.36 13.12 14.79
N ARG A 76 -44.32 12.32 15.26
CA ARG A 76 -44.52 10.93 14.83
C ARG A 76 -45.51 10.80 13.68
N SER A 77 -45.12 9.95 12.72
CA SER A 77 -45.96 9.62 11.56
C SER A 77 -46.67 8.27 11.64
N ALA A 78 -46.48 7.46 12.68
CA ALA A 78 -47.03 6.10 12.80
C ALA A 78 -47.41 5.74 14.26
N PRO A 79 -48.40 4.81 14.52
CA PRO A 79 -48.75 4.34 15.85
C PRO A 79 -47.62 3.57 16.50
N ALA A 80 -47.47 3.74 17.83
CA ALA A 80 -46.37 3.15 18.59
C ALA A 80 -46.50 1.63 18.70
N GLN A 81 -45.61 0.91 18.04
CA GLN A 81 -45.33 -0.51 18.38
C GLN A 81 -44.02 -0.55 19.17
N ARG A 82 -44.04 -1.29 20.33
CA ARG A 82 -42.86 -1.46 21.16
C ARG A 82 -41.81 -2.31 20.41
N LEU A 83 -40.59 -1.78 20.24
CA LEU A 83 -39.48 -2.46 19.59
C LEU A 83 -38.50 -3.01 20.62
N GLU A 84 -38.07 -4.26 20.48
CA GLU A 84 -37.21 -4.95 21.46
C GLU A 84 -35.71 -4.58 21.37
N ARG A 85 -35.25 -4.05 20.25
CA ARG A 85 -33.84 -3.63 20.05
C ARG A 85 -33.76 -2.28 19.31
N GLN A 86 -33.08 -1.32 19.92
CA GLN A 86 -32.82 -0.02 19.30
C GLN A 86 -31.34 0.22 19.06
N ALA A 87 -31.02 0.84 17.92
CA ALA A 87 -29.71 1.39 17.65
C ALA A 87 -29.61 2.82 18.22
N MET A 88 -28.40 3.25 18.56
CA MET A 88 -28.17 4.66 18.91
C MET A 88 -28.02 5.51 17.64
N ALA A 89 -28.70 6.62 17.58
CA ALA A 89 -28.59 7.58 16.51
C ALA A 89 -27.21 8.25 16.49
N PRO A 90 -26.74 8.75 15.33
CA PRO A 90 -25.42 9.39 15.21
C PRO A 90 -25.24 10.62 16.12
N ASP A 91 -26.31 11.39 16.37
CA ASP A 91 -26.27 12.57 17.23
C ASP A 91 -26.09 12.19 18.71
N LEU A 92 -26.74 11.12 19.17
CA LEU A 92 -26.56 10.62 20.54
C LEU A 92 -25.12 10.10 20.74
N ARG A 93 -24.56 9.38 19.76
CA ARG A 93 -23.16 8.94 19.84
C ARG A 93 -22.19 10.12 19.90
N ARG A 94 -22.39 11.11 19.06
CA ARG A 94 -21.56 12.35 19.05
C ARG A 94 -21.65 13.10 20.38
N THR A 95 -22.83 13.21 20.96
CA THR A 95 -23.03 13.81 22.31
C THR A 95 -22.29 13.02 23.39
N MET A 96 -22.26 11.69 23.32
CA MET A 96 -21.48 10.87 24.23
C MET A 96 -19.97 11.11 24.11
N ASP A 97 -19.45 11.18 22.88
CA ASP A 97 -18.03 11.45 22.63
C ASP A 97 -17.65 12.86 23.14
N TYR A 98 -18.47 13.85 22.89
CA TYR A 98 -18.26 15.22 23.38
C TYR A 98 -18.31 15.31 24.91
N ALA A 99 -19.20 14.58 25.57
CA ALA A 99 -19.26 14.53 27.02
C ALA A 99 -18.01 13.90 27.64
N LEU A 100 -17.44 12.87 27.00
CA LEU A 100 -16.19 12.26 27.45
C LEU A 100 -14.99 13.21 27.28
N ILE A 101 -14.88 13.87 26.13
CA ILE A 101 -13.85 14.90 25.88
C ILE A 101 -13.99 16.06 26.88
N GLY A 102 -15.20 16.53 27.13
CA GLY A 102 -15.48 17.59 28.07
C GLY A 102 -15.09 17.23 29.51
N ALA A 103 -15.36 15.99 29.94
CA ALA A 103 -14.94 15.49 31.26
C ALA A 103 -13.43 15.40 31.37
N GLN A 104 -12.73 14.96 30.33
CA GLN A 104 -11.26 14.93 30.29
C GLN A 104 -10.67 16.34 30.41
N ASN A 105 -11.19 17.31 29.67
CA ASN A 105 -10.75 18.71 29.71
C ASN A 105 -11.04 19.37 31.08
N ALA A 106 -12.10 18.95 31.77
CA ALA A 106 -12.40 19.38 33.14
C ALA A 106 -11.60 18.63 34.21
N HIS A 107 -10.67 17.75 33.80
CA HIS A 107 -9.89 16.89 34.72
C HIS A 107 -10.74 15.98 35.63
N VAL A 108 -11.92 15.59 35.16
CA VAL A 108 -12.83 14.69 35.88
C VAL A 108 -12.65 13.27 35.33
N SER A 109 -12.49 12.30 36.20
CA SER A 109 -12.19 10.91 35.82
C SER A 109 -13.30 10.18 35.06
N ARG A 110 -14.54 10.68 35.13
CA ARG A 110 -15.72 10.09 34.46
C ARG A 110 -16.70 11.19 34.07
N ALA A 111 -17.34 11.03 32.90
CA ALA A 111 -18.36 11.96 32.46
C ALA A 111 -19.65 11.82 33.31
N GLU A 112 -20.10 12.91 33.88
CA GLU A 112 -21.31 13.04 34.69
C GLU A 112 -22.52 13.49 33.82
N PRO A 113 -23.79 13.41 34.29
CA PRO A 113 -24.97 13.88 33.57
C PRO A 113 -24.87 15.31 33.05
N GLU A 114 -24.21 16.20 33.79
CA GLU A 114 -24.00 17.60 33.45
C GLU A 114 -23.10 17.72 32.21
N HIS A 115 -22.13 16.85 32.02
CA HIS A 115 -21.30 16.83 30.83
C HIS A 115 -22.10 16.39 29.59
N LEU A 116 -23.03 15.42 29.74
CA LEU A 116 -23.95 15.05 28.66
C LEU A 116 -24.90 16.18 28.31
N LEU A 117 -25.43 16.90 29.32
CA LEU A 117 -26.28 18.07 29.10
C LEU A 117 -25.52 19.18 28.36
N CYS A 118 -24.33 19.53 28.81
CA CYS A 118 -23.50 20.55 28.14
C CYS A 118 -23.18 20.16 26.69
N ALA A 119 -22.77 18.91 26.45
CA ALA A 119 -22.46 18.41 25.11
C ALA A 119 -23.69 18.46 24.18
N MET A 120 -24.87 18.16 24.71
CA MET A 120 -26.13 18.22 23.99
C MET A 120 -26.56 19.68 23.67
N LEU A 121 -26.38 20.61 24.62
CA LEU A 121 -26.70 22.01 24.40
C LEU A 121 -25.71 22.73 23.46
N GLU A 122 -24.48 22.24 23.34
CA GLU A 122 -23.46 22.80 22.43
C GLU A 122 -23.61 22.28 20.99
N ASP A 123 -24.31 21.17 20.75
CA ASP A 123 -24.66 20.66 19.41
C ASP A 123 -26.06 21.17 19.01
N ASP A 124 -26.12 22.36 18.43
CA ASP A 124 -27.35 23.00 17.96
C ASP A 124 -28.04 22.22 16.82
N GLY A 125 -27.33 21.35 16.13
CA GLY A 125 -27.85 20.45 15.09
C GLY A 125 -28.40 19.13 15.63
N CYS A 126 -28.32 18.83 16.92
CA CYS A 126 -28.85 17.57 17.48
C CYS A 126 -30.37 17.66 17.69
N ALA A 127 -31.05 16.49 17.75
CA ALA A 127 -32.51 16.42 17.88
C ALA A 127 -33.02 17.13 19.13
N ALA A 128 -32.30 17.04 20.25
CA ALA A 128 -32.64 17.78 21.49
C ALA A 128 -32.41 19.27 21.37
N GLY A 129 -31.32 19.71 20.74
CA GLY A 129 -30.99 21.12 20.51
C GLY A 129 -32.11 21.83 19.67
N LEU A 130 -32.51 21.17 18.58
CA LEU A 130 -33.59 21.66 17.74
C LEU A 130 -34.93 21.75 18.50
N LEU A 131 -35.25 20.75 19.33
CA LEU A 131 -36.46 20.70 20.12
C LEU A 131 -36.45 21.80 21.19
N LEU A 132 -35.34 22.03 21.87
CA LEU A 132 -35.20 23.09 22.88
C LEU A 132 -35.27 24.50 22.26
N ALA A 133 -34.75 24.69 21.07
CA ALA A 133 -34.85 25.93 20.33
C ALA A 133 -36.31 26.24 19.91
N GLU A 134 -37.07 25.22 19.46
CA GLU A 134 -38.50 25.32 19.18
C GLU A 134 -39.32 25.66 20.44
N MET A 135 -38.89 25.19 21.60
CA MET A 135 -39.51 25.53 22.89
C MET A 135 -39.08 26.92 23.41
N GLY A 136 -38.31 27.68 22.65
CA GLY A 136 -37.92 29.05 22.96
C GLY A 136 -36.68 29.18 23.86
N LEU A 137 -35.92 28.12 24.07
CA LEU A 137 -34.67 28.16 24.86
C LEU A 137 -33.55 28.79 24.04
N SER A 138 -32.91 29.83 24.55
CA SER A 138 -31.66 30.36 24.01
C SER A 138 -30.49 29.39 24.33
N LEU A 139 -30.08 28.57 23.36
CA LEU A 139 -29.03 27.60 23.55
C LEU A 139 -27.70 28.23 23.98
N THR A 140 -27.37 29.42 23.46
CA THR A 140 -26.10 30.11 23.79
C THR A 140 -26.06 30.58 25.26
N GLU A 141 -27.17 31.00 25.84
CA GLU A 141 -27.27 31.36 27.26
C GLU A 141 -27.28 30.09 28.13
N ALA A 142 -28.02 29.08 27.72
CA ALA A 142 -28.12 27.81 28.42
C ALA A 142 -26.74 27.11 28.51
N VAL A 143 -25.95 27.13 27.43
CA VAL A 143 -24.55 26.59 27.42
C VAL A 143 -23.70 27.35 28.42
N ARG A 144 -23.76 28.67 28.47
CA ARG A 144 -22.96 29.50 29.39
C ARG A 144 -23.25 29.14 30.85
N GLU A 145 -24.51 29.01 31.19
CA GLU A 145 -24.94 28.64 32.54
C GLU A 145 -24.60 27.15 32.87
N CYS A 146 -24.81 26.24 31.90
CA CYS A 146 -24.50 24.81 32.08
C CYS A 146 -22.98 24.57 32.34
N ARG A 147 -22.12 25.33 31.72
CA ARG A 147 -20.66 25.29 31.98
C ARG A 147 -20.28 25.61 33.40
N GLN A 148 -21.04 26.42 34.10
CA GLN A 148 -20.82 26.70 35.53
C GLN A 148 -21.21 25.54 36.42
N LEU A 149 -22.15 24.69 35.99
CA LEU A 149 -22.56 23.49 36.72
C LEU A 149 -21.55 22.32 36.56
N SER A 150 -20.87 22.22 35.44
CA SER A 150 -19.99 21.13 35.09
C SER A 150 -18.51 21.36 35.38
N GLY A 151 -18.14 22.38 36.17
CA GLY A 151 -16.76 22.65 36.59
C GLY A 151 -15.80 22.96 35.43
N GLN A 152 -16.02 24.06 34.70
CA GLN A 152 -15.23 24.49 33.53
C GLN A 152 -15.19 23.47 32.38
N PHE A 153 -16.35 22.99 31.98
CA PHE A 153 -16.51 22.21 30.74
C PHE A 153 -15.99 23.04 29.54
N VAL A 154 -14.87 22.64 28.95
CA VAL A 154 -14.30 23.28 27.77
C VAL A 154 -14.18 22.21 26.68
N LEU A 155 -15.05 22.29 25.68
CA LEU A 155 -14.75 21.63 24.41
C LEU A 155 -13.56 22.34 23.76
N PRO A 156 -12.67 21.62 23.03
CA PRO A 156 -11.65 22.28 22.24
C PRO A 156 -12.35 23.29 21.35
N ALA A 157 -11.93 24.55 21.45
CA ALA A 157 -12.52 25.62 20.69
C ALA A 157 -12.50 25.27 19.21
N GLN A 158 -13.64 24.99 18.63
CA GLN A 158 -13.77 25.19 17.20
C GLN A 158 -13.39 26.65 16.95
N PRO A 159 -12.54 26.97 15.97
CA PRO A 159 -12.16 28.34 15.71
C PRO A 159 -13.43 29.15 15.45
N ARG A 160 -13.84 29.92 16.44
CA ARG A 160 -14.92 30.90 16.26
C ARG A 160 -14.39 31.97 15.34
N VAL A 161 -14.68 31.82 14.06
CA VAL A 161 -14.70 32.93 13.15
C VAL A 161 -15.79 33.87 13.70
N SER A 162 -15.38 35.03 14.24
CA SER A 162 -16.30 36.14 14.53
C SER A 162 -16.81 36.63 13.20
N ALA A 163 -17.88 35.99 12.72
CA ALA A 163 -18.62 36.46 11.58
C ALA A 163 -19.81 37.30 12.08
N SER A 164 -19.79 38.56 11.76
CA SER A 164 -20.99 39.32 11.53
C SER A 164 -21.88 38.51 10.59
N ILE A 165 -23.05 38.11 11.06
CA ILE A 165 -24.05 37.30 10.35
C ILE A 165 -24.39 37.96 9.01
N PRO A 166 -24.18 37.26 7.89
CA PRO A 166 -25.05 37.42 6.73
C PRO A 166 -25.87 36.15 6.53
N ARG A 167 -27.09 36.39 6.19
CA ARG A 167 -28.15 35.45 5.85
C ARG A 167 -27.69 34.34 4.90
N GLY A 168 -27.87 33.08 5.30
CA GLY A 168 -27.67 31.87 4.45
C GLY A 168 -26.22 31.42 4.38
N SER A 169 -25.91 30.21 4.86
CA SER A 169 -24.60 29.60 4.62
C SER A 169 -24.38 29.49 3.11
N ARG A 170 -23.36 30.18 2.59
CA ARG A 170 -22.99 30.08 1.17
C ARG A 170 -22.64 28.62 0.83
N ALA A 171 -23.10 28.13 -0.32
CA ALA A 171 -22.79 26.81 -0.78
C ALA A 171 -21.26 26.62 -0.94
N SER A 172 -20.56 27.71 -1.30
CA SER A 172 -19.11 27.76 -1.36
C SER A 172 -18.42 27.45 -0.01
N ASP A 173 -18.96 27.95 1.11
CA ASP A 173 -18.38 27.69 2.43
C ASP A 173 -18.59 26.24 2.90
N LYS A 174 -19.61 25.57 2.36
CA LYS A 174 -19.95 24.19 2.70
C LYS A 174 -19.23 23.15 1.85
N TYR A 175 -19.04 23.45 0.56
CA TYR A 175 -18.54 22.48 -0.42
C TYR A 175 -17.17 22.84 -1.00
N CYS A 176 -16.58 23.98 -0.63
CA CYS A 176 -15.27 24.39 -1.09
C CYS A 176 -14.35 24.77 0.08
N ARG A 177 -13.06 24.54 -0.12
CA ARG A 177 -11.99 25.02 0.77
C ARG A 177 -11.36 26.26 0.14
N ASP A 178 -11.37 27.39 0.82
CA ASP A 178 -10.74 28.63 0.33
C ASP A 178 -9.22 28.55 0.53
N LEU A 179 -8.49 28.23 -0.55
CA LEU A 179 -7.04 28.12 -0.53
C LEU A 179 -6.38 29.50 -0.36
N THR A 180 -6.96 30.56 -0.93
CA THR A 180 -6.40 31.91 -0.81
C THR A 180 -6.48 32.43 0.62
N ARG A 181 -7.55 32.13 1.33
CA ARG A 181 -7.67 32.46 2.76
C ARG A 181 -6.66 31.68 3.59
N ARG A 182 -6.55 30.39 3.39
CA ARG A 182 -5.57 29.54 4.08
C ARG A 182 -4.12 29.95 3.78
N ALA A 183 -3.85 30.43 2.56
CA ALA A 183 -2.56 31.01 2.20
C ALA A 183 -2.25 32.26 3.03
N ALA A 184 -3.23 33.15 3.18
CA ALA A 184 -3.09 34.38 3.98
C ALA A 184 -2.93 34.09 5.49
N GLU A 185 -3.55 33.01 5.98
CA GLU A 185 -3.43 32.52 7.37
C GLU A 185 -2.11 31.75 7.61
N GLY A 186 -1.29 31.50 6.57
CA GLY A 186 -0.01 30.78 6.65
C GLY A 186 -0.13 29.27 6.85
N GLU A 187 -1.29 28.69 6.57
CA GLU A 187 -1.58 27.27 6.74
C GLU A 187 -1.06 26.41 5.59
N LEU A 188 -0.82 26.99 4.39
CA LEU A 188 -0.39 26.25 3.22
C LEU A 188 1.13 26.06 3.20
N ASP A 189 1.56 24.94 2.66
CA ASP A 189 2.97 24.63 2.45
C ASP A 189 3.55 25.46 1.30
N PRO A 190 4.79 25.96 1.44
CA PRO A 190 5.48 26.63 0.34
C PRO A 190 5.78 25.63 -0.78
N VAL A 191 5.66 26.08 -2.03
CA VAL A 191 5.91 25.27 -3.23
C VAL A 191 7.28 25.62 -3.81
N PHE A 192 8.09 24.62 -4.05
CA PHE A 192 9.45 24.74 -4.54
C PHE A 192 9.61 24.07 -5.91
N CYS A 193 10.53 24.55 -6.73
CA CYS A 193 10.91 23.99 -8.04
C CYS A 193 9.75 23.81 -9.03
N ARG A 194 8.75 24.72 -8.98
CA ARG A 194 7.54 24.67 -9.84
C ARG A 194 7.19 26.05 -10.44
N GLU A 195 8.17 26.93 -10.56
CA GLU A 195 7.98 28.30 -11.03
C GLU A 195 7.45 28.33 -12.47
N ALA A 196 7.98 27.47 -13.35
CA ALA A 196 7.59 27.43 -14.76
C ALA A 196 6.13 26.99 -14.96
N GLU A 197 5.70 25.97 -14.21
CA GLU A 197 4.31 25.48 -14.24
C GLU A 197 3.34 26.52 -13.64
N LEU A 198 3.73 27.18 -12.55
CA LEU A 198 2.95 28.26 -11.95
C LEU A 198 2.82 29.47 -12.90
N ASP A 199 3.90 29.89 -13.54
CA ASP A 199 3.88 30.97 -14.53
C ASP A 199 3.00 30.60 -15.72
N ARG A 200 3.05 29.34 -16.17
CA ARG A 200 2.18 28.86 -17.23
C ARG A 200 0.71 28.85 -16.85
N MET A 201 0.39 28.47 -15.60
CA MET A 201 -0.99 28.56 -15.08
C MET A 201 -1.48 30.00 -15.08
N VAL A 202 -0.67 30.94 -14.58
CA VAL A 202 -0.99 32.38 -14.56
C VAL A 202 -1.19 32.91 -15.99
N GLU A 203 -0.30 32.54 -16.92
CA GLU A 203 -0.45 32.90 -18.33
C GLU A 203 -1.79 32.42 -18.92
N ILE A 204 -2.14 31.15 -18.69
CA ILE A 204 -3.40 30.58 -19.19
C ILE A 204 -4.60 31.30 -18.58
N LEU A 205 -4.62 31.53 -17.27
CA LEU A 205 -5.71 32.24 -16.59
C LEU A 205 -5.92 33.68 -17.10
N CYS A 206 -4.87 34.33 -17.62
CA CYS A 206 -4.94 35.67 -18.19
C CYS A 206 -5.36 35.70 -19.66
N ARG A 207 -5.57 34.57 -20.33
CA ARG A 207 -5.98 34.51 -21.75
C ARG A 207 -7.43 34.91 -21.90
N ARG A 208 -7.77 35.40 -23.07
CA ARG A 208 -9.15 35.71 -23.47
C ARG A 208 -9.95 34.43 -23.79
N GLN A 209 -9.30 33.41 -24.34
CA GLN A 209 -9.88 32.10 -24.69
C GLN A 209 -8.93 31.01 -24.22
N LYS A 210 -9.46 29.82 -23.95
CA LYS A 210 -8.70 28.70 -23.35
C LYS A 210 -8.01 29.13 -22.04
N ASN A 211 -8.80 29.81 -21.20
CA ASN A 211 -8.33 30.40 -19.94
C ASN A 211 -8.51 29.51 -18.72
N ASP A 212 -8.83 28.24 -18.94
CA ASP A 212 -8.97 27.24 -17.89
C ASP A 212 -7.75 26.30 -17.91
N PRO A 213 -6.80 26.37 -16.95
CA PRO A 213 -5.67 25.47 -16.89
C PRO A 213 -6.10 24.05 -16.54
N CYS A 214 -5.53 23.06 -17.24
CA CYS A 214 -5.61 21.65 -16.87
C CYS A 214 -4.23 21.14 -16.51
N LEU A 215 -4.03 20.78 -15.24
CA LEU A 215 -2.80 20.18 -14.71
C LEU A 215 -2.80 18.69 -15.05
N ILE A 216 -1.85 18.26 -15.87
CA ILE A 216 -1.78 16.91 -16.39
C ILE A 216 -0.46 16.27 -15.92
N GLY A 217 -0.54 15.17 -15.19
CA GLY A 217 0.64 14.46 -14.68
C GLY A 217 0.27 13.23 -13.89
N GLU A 218 1.25 12.38 -13.62
CA GLU A 218 1.05 11.17 -12.85
C GLU A 218 0.62 11.47 -11.38
N PRO A 219 -0.02 10.51 -10.68
CA PRO A 219 -0.32 10.68 -9.27
C PRO A 219 0.94 10.92 -8.44
N GLY A 220 0.89 11.85 -7.47
CA GLY A 220 2.02 12.13 -6.58
C GLY A 220 3.07 13.12 -7.11
N VAL A 221 2.92 13.68 -8.33
CA VAL A 221 3.87 14.68 -8.87
C VAL A 221 3.68 16.10 -8.31
N GLY A 222 2.64 16.33 -7.50
CA GLY A 222 2.39 17.62 -6.83
C GLY A 222 1.41 18.54 -7.57
N LYS A 223 0.40 18.01 -8.29
CA LYS A 223 -0.64 18.81 -8.96
C LYS A 223 -1.44 19.70 -8.01
N THR A 224 -1.85 19.16 -6.88
CA THR A 224 -2.58 19.89 -5.83
C THR A 224 -1.71 20.99 -5.21
N ALA A 225 -0.41 20.71 -4.99
CA ALA A 225 0.54 21.70 -4.50
C ALA A 225 0.68 22.91 -5.45
N LEU A 226 0.56 22.71 -6.78
CA LEU A 226 0.56 23.83 -7.74
C LEU A 226 -0.65 24.76 -7.55
N ALA A 227 -1.84 24.22 -7.24
CA ALA A 227 -3.00 25.06 -6.91
C ALA A 227 -2.77 25.83 -5.60
N GLU A 228 -2.17 25.19 -4.60
CA GLU A 228 -1.78 25.84 -3.34
C GLU A 228 -0.72 26.93 -3.57
N GLY A 229 0.27 26.67 -4.42
CA GLY A 229 1.29 27.63 -4.84
C GLY A 229 0.71 28.86 -5.54
N LEU A 230 -0.29 28.66 -6.39
CA LEU A 230 -1.03 29.77 -7.01
C LEU A 230 -1.79 30.58 -5.95
N ALA A 231 -2.43 29.94 -4.98
CA ALA A 231 -3.10 30.62 -3.87
C ALA A 231 -2.13 31.45 -3.04
N LEU A 232 -0.92 30.94 -2.76
CA LEU A 232 0.14 31.68 -2.07
C LEU A 232 0.58 32.93 -2.87
N ARG A 233 0.76 32.80 -4.20
CA ARG A 233 1.11 33.95 -5.07
C ARG A 233 -0.01 34.99 -5.12
N ILE A 234 -1.29 34.57 -5.16
CA ILE A 234 -2.44 35.49 -5.13
C ILE A 234 -2.48 36.23 -3.80
N ALA A 235 -2.35 35.52 -2.68
CA ALA A 235 -2.36 36.11 -1.34
C ALA A 235 -1.22 37.09 -1.11
N ALA A 236 -0.01 36.78 -1.65
CA ALA A 236 1.17 37.66 -1.62
C ALA A 236 1.11 38.83 -2.63
N GLY A 237 0.08 38.89 -3.49
CA GLY A 237 -0.02 39.92 -4.53
C GLY A 237 0.98 39.73 -5.69
N GLN A 238 1.65 38.59 -5.80
CA GLN A 238 2.68 38.25 -6.81
C GLN A 238 2.06 37.70 -8.09
N VAL A 239 0.94 38.28 -8.50
CA VAL A 239 0.20 37.90 -9.72
C VAL A 239 -0.18 39.15 -10.52
N PRO A 240 -0.44 39.03 -11.85
CA PRO A 240 -0.93 40.13 -12.67
C PRO A 240 -2.24 40.73 -12.12
N ARG A 241 -2.48 42.03 -12.43
CA ARG A 241 -3.68 42.76 -11.95
C ARG A 241 -5.00 42.04 -12.20
N ALA A 242 -5.10 41.25 -13.27
CA ALA A 242 -6.28 40.46 -13.61
C ALA A 242 -6.62 39.36 -12.57
N LEU A 243 -5.62 38.89 -11.82
CA LEU A 243 -5.76 37.85 -10.79
C LEU A 243 -5.66 38.39 -9.36
N GLN A 244 -5.34 39.68 -9.17
CA GLN A 244 -5.31 40.29 -7.84
C GLN A 244 -6.72 40.34 -7.24
N GLY A 245 -6.83 39.94 -5.98
CA GLY A 245 -8.10 39.88 -5.27
C GLY A 245 -9.04 38.76 -5.70
N ARG A 246 -8.60 37.85 -6.59
CA ARG A 246 -9.33 36.60 -6.88
C ARG A 246 -9.22 35.62 -5.73
N ARG A 247 -10.24 34.78 -5.57
CA ARG A 247 -10.29 33.70 -4.56
C ARG A 247 -10.14 32.35 -5.26
N LEU A 248 -9.20 31.55 -4.81
CA LEU A 248 -9.04 30.19 -5.29
C LEU A 248 -9.73 29.22 -4.33
N LEU A 249 -10.78 28.56 -4.82
CA LEU A 249 -11.63 27.66 -4.06
C LEU A 249 -11.45 26.23 -4.54
N ALA A 250 -11.00 25.35 -3.68
CA ALA A 250 -10.86 23.92 -3.99
C ALA A 250 -12.17 23.19 -3.69
N LEU A 251 -12.75 22.53 -4.69
CA LEU A 251 -13.98 21.77 -4.57
C LEU A 251 -13.77 20.50 -3.74
N ASP A 252 -14.60 20.29 -2.73
CA ASP A 252 -14.62 19.04 -1.93
C ASP A 252 -15.74 18.12 -2.45
N MET A 253 -15.36 17.20 -3.33
CA MET A 253 -16.29 16.24 -3.93
C MET A 253 -16.96 15.33 -2.89
N ALA A 254 -16.22 14.95 -1.83
CA ALA A 254 -16.75 14.10 -0.78
C ALA A 254 -17.90 14.81 -0.04
N SER A 255 -17.76 16.09 0.26
CA SER A 255 -18.78 16.91 0.91
C SER A 255 -20.02 17.14 0.02
N LEU A 256 -19.85 17.23 -1.30
CA LEU A 256 -20.96 17.35 -2.26
C LEU A 256 -21.81 16.08 -2.33
N VAL A 257 -21.18 14.92 -2.28
CA VAL A 257 -21.86 13.61 -2.37
C VAL A 257 -22.40 13.15 -1.01
N ALA A 258 -21.78 13.56 0.09
CA ALA A 258 -22.19 13.15 1.43
C ALA A 258 -23.67 13.47 1.72
N GLY A 259 -24.44 12.41 2.10
CA GLY A 259 -25.86 12.54 2.45
C GLY A 259 -26.83 12.75 1.27
N THR A 260 -26.40 12.63 0.02
CA THR A 260 -27.30 12.57 -1.13
C THR A 260 -27.89 11.15 -1.23
N LYS A 261 -29.21 11.04 -1.24
CA LYS A 261 -29.93 9.78 -1.44
C LYS A 261 -30.27 9.55 -2.92
N TYR A 262 -30.40 10.62 -3.67
CA TYR A 262 -30.79 10.61 -5.09
C TYR A 262 -29.81 11.42 -5.93
N ARG A 263 -29.67 11.03 -7.19
CA ARG A 263 -28.86 11.71 -8.20
C ARG A 263 -29.19 13.20 -8.31
N GLY A 264 -30.47 13.55 -8.26
CA GLY A 264 -30.94 14.95 -8.34
C GLY A 264 -30.42 15.85 -7.22
N ASP A 265 -30.23 15.33 -6.01
CA ASP A 265 -29.72 16.12 -4.88
C ASP A 265 -28.30 16.62 -5.13
N PHE A 266 -27.43 15.77 -5.71
CA PHE A 266 -26.07 16.14 -6.08
C PHE A 266 -26.06 17.18 -7.21
N GLU A 267 -26.85 16.95 -8.26
CA GLU A 267 -26.97 17.85 -9.41
C GLU A 267 -27.46 19.24 -8.96
N GLU A 268 -28.44 19.30 -8.08
CA GLU A 268 -28.95 20.55 -7.51
C GLU A 268 -27.91 21.28 -6.66
N ARG A 269 -27.16 20.55 -5.80
CA ARG A 269 -26.10 21.17 -4.98
C ARG A 269 -24.98 21.74 -5.85
N LEU A 270 -24.52 20.99 -6.86
CA LEU A 270 -23.48 21.45 -7.77
C LEU A 270 -23.95 22.67 -8.57
N LYS A 271 -25.20 22.65 -9.07
CA LYS A 271 -25.78 23.76 -9.80
C LYS A 271 -25.85 25.02 -8.92
N ASN A 272 -26.38 24.90 -7.70
CA ASN A 272 -26.49 26.01 -6.76
C ASN A 272 -25.11 26.60 -6.41
N LEU A 273 -24.10 25.76 -6.21
CA LEU A 273 -22.72 26.18 -5.99
C LEU A 273 -22.18 26.97 -7.19
N LEU A 274 -22.32 26.46 -8.40
CA LEU A 274 -21.82 27.12 -9.61
C LEU A 274 -22.52 28.46 -9.85
N GLU A 275 -23.84 28.54 -9.65
CA GLU A 275 -24.57 29.80 -9.75
C GLU A 275 -24.11 30.83 -8.71
N GLU A 276 -23.76 30.41 -7.50
CA GLU A 276 -23.20 31.27 -6.47
C GLU A 276 -21.81 31.78 -6.89
N LEU A 277 -20.92 30.92 -7.37
CA LEU A 277 -19.56 31.28 -7.80
C LEU A 277 -19.58 32.23 -9.02
N VAL A 278 -20.47 32.00 -9.96
CA VAL A 278 -20.69 32.92 -11.11
C VAL A 278 -21.13 34.28 -10.66
N ARG A 279 -22.07 34.38 -9.69
CA ARG A 279 -22.52 35.66 -9.11
C ARG A 279 -21.42 36.40 -8.33
N ASP A 280 -20.57 35.66 -7.64
CA ASP A 280 -19.41 36.23 -6.93
C ASP A 280 -18.40 36.87 -7.90
N GLY A 281 -18.20 36.29 -9.07
CA GLY A 281 -17.36 36.82 -10.16
C GLY A 281 -15.86 36.95 -9.83
N THR A 282 -15.45 36.68 -8.58
CA THR A 282 -14.07 36.73 -8.12
C THR A 282 -13.46 35.34 -7.91
N ALA A 283 -14.28 34.29 -7.93
CA ALA A 283 -13.87 32.92 -7.66
C ALA A 283 -13.17 32.27 -8.86
N ILE A 284 -12.11 31.52 -8.57
CA ILE A 284 -11.50 30.53 -9.45
C ILE A 284 -11.73 29.18 -8.78
N LEU A 285 -12.32 28.20 -9.49
CA LEU A 285 -12.63 26.89 -8.94
C LEU A 285 -11.51 25.90 -9.28
N PHE A 286 -10.90 25.30 -8.27
CA PHE A 286 -9.97 24.18 -8.46
C PHE A 286 -10.69 22.87 -8.23
N ILE A 287 -10.55 21.93 -9.16
CA ILE A 287 -11.11 20.59 -9.08
C ILE A 287 -9.99 19.56 -9.25
N ASP A 288 -9.69 18.87 -8.17
CA ASP A 288 -8.80 17.73 -8.23
C ASP A 288 -9.53 16.51 -8.80
N GLU A 289 -8.80 15.59 -9.44
CA GLU A 289 -9.37 14.44 -10.14
C GLU A 289 -10.55 14.82 -11.05
N PHE A 290 -10.39 15.89 -11.84
CA PHE A 290 -11.44 16.46 -12.70
C PHE A 290 -12.15 15.44 -13.58
N HIS A 291 -11.49 14.35 -13.95
CA HIS A 291 -12.04 13.24 -14.73
C HIS A 291 -13.22 12.54 -14.01
N THR A 292 -13.26 12.55 -12.68
CA THR A 292 -14.34 11.92 -11.91
C THR A 292 -15.68 12.62 -12.14
N ILE A 293 -15.64 13.92 -12.43
CA ILE A 293 -16.81 14.73 -12.72
C ILE A 293 -17.24 14.59 -14.19
N VAL A 294 -16.28 14.45 -15.11
CA VAL A 294 -16.52 14.42 -16.55
C VAL A 294 -16.77 13.01 -17.07
N GLY A 295 -16.18 11.98 -16.44
CA GLY A 295 -16.20 10.59 -16.92
C GLY A 295 -17.30 9.71 -16.33
N ALA A 296 -18.03 10.18 -15.36
CA ALA A 296 -19.02 9.39 -14.62
C ALA A 296 -20.27 8.98 -15.44
N GLY A 297 -20.44 9.44 -16.68
CA GLY A 297 -21.62 9.18 -17.52
C GLY A 297 -21.67 7.84 -18.24
N ALA A 298 -20.64 6.98 -18.17
CA ALA A 298 -20.58 5.75 -18.99
C ALA A 298 -21.13 4.47 -18.31
N ALA A 299 -21.38 4.48 -16.99
CA ALA A 299 -21.98 3.37 -16.27
C ALA A 299 -23.45 3.65 -15.93
N GLU A 300 -24.34 2.67 -16.10
CA GLU A 300 -25.75 2.78 -15.67
C GLU A 300 -25.82 3.16 -14.19
N GLY A 301 -26.26 4.39 -13.90
CA GLY A 301 -26.34 4.95 -12.54
C GLY A 301 -25.27 5.97 -12.15
N ALA A 302 -24.27 6.24 -12.99
CA ALA A 302 -23.22 7.20 -12.71
C ALA A 302 -23.69 8.67 -12.85
N ILE A 303 -23.10 9.56 -12.05
CA ILE A 303 -23.47 10.97 -11.92
C ILE A 303 -22.89 11.76 -13.10
N ASP A 304 -23.71 12.30 -14.00
CA ASP A 304 -23.25 13.14 -15.12
C ASP A 304 -23.19 14.62 -14.72
N ALA A 305 -22.16 14.98 -13.94
CA ALA A 305 -21.90 16.37 -13.58
C ALA A 305 -21.33 17.20 -14.76
N ALA A 306 -20.86 16.53 -15.81
CA ALA A 306 -20.36 17.20 -17.01
C ALA A 306 -21.45 18.00 -17.72
N SER A 307 -22.69 17.52 -17.73
CA SER A 307 -23.82 18.24 -18.34
C SER A 307 -24.12 19.59 -17.67
N ILE A 308 -23.80 19.73 -16.37
CA ILE A 308 -24.00 20.96 -15.60
C ILE A 308 -22.81 21.91 -15.76
N LEU A 309 -21.58 21.38 -15.78
CA LEU A 309 -20.35 22.18 -15.90
C LEU A 309 -20.12 22.72 -17.32
N LYS A 310 -20.40 21.93 -18.36
CA LYS A 310 -20.18 22.31 -19.75
C LYS A 310 -20.82 23.65 -20.15
N PRO A 311 -22.10 23.93 -19.83
CA PRO A 311 -22.71 25.21 -20.16
C PRO A 311 -22.03 26.41 -19.49
N VAL A 312 -21.64 26.30 -18.21
CA VAL A 312 -20.97 27.37 -17.46
C VAL A 312 -19.58 27.64 -18.03
N LEU A 313 -18.82 26.58 -18.31
CA LEU A 313 -17.52 26.67 -18.96
C LEU A 313 -17.64 27.23 -20.39
N ALA A 314 -18.63 26.78 -21.16
CA ALA A 314 -18.84 27.24 -22.54
C ALA A 314 -19.09 28.75 -22.62
N ARG A 315 -19.82 29.33 -21.64
CA ARG A 315 -20.06 30.77 -21.59
C ARG A 315 -18.90 31.59 -21.03
N GLY A 316 -17.91 30.93 -20.36
CA GLY A 316 -16.76 31.60 -19.74
C GLY A 316 -17.14 32.42 -18.51
N GLU A 317 -18.21 32.05 -17.83
CA GLU A 317 -18.73 32.75 -16.66
C GLU A 317 -17.94 32.45 -15.38
N LEU A 318 -17.26 31.32 -15.34
CA LEU A 318 -16.39 30.85 -14.23
C LEU A 318 -15.06 30.38 -14.78
N GLN A 319 -13.96 30.72 -14.12
CA GLN A 319 -12.64 30.15 -14.39
C GLN A 319 -12.44 28.90 -13.56
N LEU A 320 -11.88 27.87 -14.20
CA LEU A 320 -11.68 26.55 -13.60
C LEU A 320 -10.23 26.08 -13.79
N ILE A 321 -9.66 25.49 -12.76
CA ILE A 321 -8.40 24.76 -12.81
C ILE A 321 -8.71 23.29 -12.56
N GLY A 322 -8.48 22.43 -13.55
CA GLY A 322 -8.63 20.98 -13.40
C GLY A 322 -7.29 20.28 -13.17
N ALA A 323 -7.26 19.22 -12.36
CA ALA A 323 -6.12 18.34 -12.24
C ALA A 323 -6.52 16.92 -12.61
N THR A 324 -5.70 16.22 -13.40
CA THR A 324 -5.97 14.85 -13.87
C THR A 324 -4.70 14.13 -14.28
N THR A 325 -4.78 12.84 -14.61
CA THR A 325 -3.68 12.07 -15.17
C THR A 325 -3.61 12.17 -16.70
N ASN A 326 -2.46 11.79 -17.29
CA ASN A 326 -2.30 11.76 -18.75
C ASN A 326 -3.33 10.84 -19.44
N GLN A 327 -3.60 9.67 -18.86
CA GLN A 327 -4.52 8.69 -19.40
C GLN A 327 -5.96 9.20 -19.38
N GLU A 328 -6.39 9.73 -18.25
CA GLU A 328 -7.76 10.22 -18.05
C GLU A 328 -8.02 11.50 -18.87
N PHE A 329 -7.02 12.36 -19.02
CA PHE A 329 -7.12 13.51 -19.91
C PHE A 329 -7.44 13.08 -21.35
N ARG A 330 -6.73 12.08 -21.87
CA ARG A 330 -6.96 11.54 -23.22
C ARG A 330 -8.33 10.87 -23.35
N THR A 331 -8.75 10.17 -22.32
CA THR A 331 -9.99 9.36 -22.35
C THR A 331 -11.25 10.22 -22.20
N HIS A 332 -11.24 11.21 -21.32
CA HIS A 332 -12.43 11.95 -20.91
C HIS A 332 -12.46 13.39 -21.40
N ILE A 333 -11.32 14.09 -21.44
CA ILE A 333 -11.30 15.53 -21.77
C ILE A 333 -10.99 15.75 -23.24
N GLN A 334 -9.98 15.08 -23.78
CA GLN A 334 -9.56 15.27 -25.17
C GLN A 334 -10.60 14.78 -26.19
N LYS A 335 -11.41 13.79 -25.84
CA LYS A 335 -12.48 13.29 -26.70
C LYS A 335 -13.68 14.23 -26.77
N ASP A 336 -13.82 15.15 -25.81
CA ASP A 336 -14.89 16.12 -25.74
C ASP A 336 -14.44 17.46 -26.35
N ALA A 337 -14.88 17.75 -27.56
CA ALA A 337 -14.49 18.94 -28.31
C ALA A 337 -14.86 20.26 -27.59
N ALA A 338 -15.89 20.27 -26.74
CA ALA A 338 -16.28 21.46 -25.97
C ALA A 338 -15.29 21.76 -24.84
N LEU A 339 -14.83 20.74 -24.15
CA LEU A 339 -13.85 20.84 -23.08
C LEU A 339 -12.44 21.11 -23.66
N GLU A 340 -12.04 20.40 -24.71
CA GLU A 340 -10.72 20.58 -25.32
C GLU A 340 -10.47 22.02 -25.81
N ARG A 341 -11.52 22.69 -26.27
CA ARG A 341 -11.42 24.10 -26.73
C ARG A 341 -11.28 25.08 -25.57
N ARG A 342 -11.56 24.69 -24.33
CA ARG A 342 -11.52 25.55 -23.15
C ARG A 342 -10.27 25.38 -22.32
N PHE A 343 -9.76 24.15 -22.23
CA PHE A 343 -8.62 23.87 -21.38
C PHE A 343 -7.28 24.17 -22.05
N GLY A 344 -6.41 24.88 -21.31
CA GLY A 344 -5.01 25.03 -21.60
C GLY A 344 -4.20 23.99 -20.83
N ARG A 345 -3.40 23.19 -21.54
CA ARG A 345 -2.60 22.12 -20.92
C ARG A 345 -1.41 22.70 -20.16
N VAL A 346 -1.23 22.21 -18.92
CA VAL A 346 -0.04 22.41 -18.10
C VAL A 346 0.49 21.02 -17.75
N GLN A 347 1.59 20.63 -18.41
CA GLN A 347 2.22 19.35 -18.12
C GLN A 347 3.00 19.46 -16.81
N VAL A 348 2.73 18.54 -15.87
CA VAL A 348 3.41 18.44 -14.58
C VAL A 348 4.22 17.16 -14.57
N GLU A 349 5.51 17.30 -14.77
CA GLU A 349 6.43 16.16 -14.81
C GLU A 349 6.91 15.79 -13.41
N GLU A 350 7.38 14.53 -13.26
CA GLU A 350 8.05 14.10 -12.04
C GLU A 350 9.32 14.93 -11.85
N PRO A 351 9.53 15.52 -10.65
CA PRO A 351 10.75 16.28 -10.39
C PRO A 351 11.98 15.37 -10.41
N THR A 352 13.10 15.92 -10.84
CA THR A 352 14.38 15.21 -10.74
C THR A 352 14.74 14.91 -9.29
N PRO A 353 15.56 13.90 -9.00
CA PRO A 353 15.99 13.61 -7.63
C PRO A 353 16.61 14.84 -6.92
N ALA A 354 17.36 15.67 -7.64
CA ALA A 354 17.94 16.90 -7.09
C ALA A 354 16.86 17.92 -6.66
N GLN A 355 15.86 18.15 -7.53
CA GLN A 355 14.71 19.00 -7.21
C GLN A 355 13.87 18.42 -6.07
N ALA A 356 13.70 17.10 -5.99
CA ALA A 356 12.99 16.47 -4.88
C ALA A 356 13.70 16.68 -3.53
N VAL A 357 15.04 16.64 -3.50
CA VAL A 357 15.82 16.96 -2.30
C VAL A 357 15.60 18.43 -1.91
N GLU A 358 15.57 19.36 -2.87
CA GLU A 358 15.31 20.77 -2.62
C GLU A 358 13.90 21.00 -2.08
N ILE A 359 12.88 20.34 -2.64
CA ILE A 359 11.50 20.36 -2.13
C ILE A 359 11.45 19.85 -0.68
N LEU A 360 12.07 18.71 -0.38
CA LEU A 360 12.10 18.16 0.97
C LEU A 360 12.82 19.08 1.95
N ASN A 361 13.94 19.68 1.56
CA ASN A 361 14.65 20.66 2.40
C ASN A 361 13.77 21.88 2.73
N GLY A 362 12.98 22.33 1.77
CA GLY A 362 12.04 23.42 1.98
C GLY A 362 10.87 23.08 2.90
N LEU A 363 10.41 21.81 2.87
CA LEU A 363 9.33 21.31 3.73
C LEU A 363 9.81 20.88 5.13
N ALA A 364 11.10 20.53 5.28
CA ALA A 364 11.66 19.98 6.51
C ALA A 364 11.33 20.79 7.78
N PRO A 365 11.40 22.16 7.82
CA PRO A 365 11.09 22.90 9.04
C PRO A 365 9.66 22.72 9.54
N ARG A 366 8.71 22.40 8.65
CA ARG A 366 7.31 22.12 9.04
C ARG A 366 7.17 20.73 9.65
N TYR A 367 7.78 19.73 9.04
CA TYR A 367 7.80 18.36 9.57
C TYR A 367 8.53 18.29 10.91
N GLU A 368 9.67 18.99 11.06
CA GLU A 368 10.41 19.10 12.30
C GLU A 368 9.54 19.70 13.43
N ARG A 369 8.78 20.76 13.13
CA ARG A 369 7.89 21.41 14.09
C ARG A 369 6.70 20.53 14.45
N TYR A 370 6.12 19.84 13.47
CA TYR A 370 4.94 18.99 13.69
C TYR A 370 5.26 17.74 14.50
N HIS A 371 6.35 17.05 14.16
CA HIS A 371 6.76 15.81 14.82
C HIS A 371 7.68 16.01 16.02
N GLY A 372 8.28 17.19 16.19
CA GLY A 372 9.25 17.44 17.26
C GLY A 372 10.59 16.73 17.05
N VAL A 373 10.98 16.49 15.79
CA VAL A 373 12.20 15.77 15.38
C VAL A 373 13.15 16.71 14.64
N ARG A 374 14.42 16.31 14.46
CA ARG A 374 15.38 16.99 13.57
C ARG A 374 15.60 16.18 12.31
N LEU A 375 15.62 16.85 11.16
CA LEU A 375 15.78 16.29 9.82
C LEU A 375 17.09 16.77 9.18
N PRO A 376 18.21 16.08 9.36
CA PRO A 376 19.46 16.44 8.69
C PRO A 376 19.32 16.34 7.15
N PRO A 377 19.99 17.22 6.36
CA PRO A 377 19.95 17.16 4.90
C PRO A 377 20.36 15.81 4.30
N GLN A 378 21.28 15.11 4.96
CA GLN A 378 21.72 13.76 4.55
C GLN A 378 20.57 12.74 4.61
N THR A 379 19.68 12.85 5.61
CA THR A 379 18.51 11.99 5.77
C THR A 379 17.47 12.25 4.67
N LEU A 380 17.28 13.52 4.30
CA LEU A 380 16.38 13.91 3.22
C LEU A 380 16.90 13.43 1.86
N GLN A 381 18.21 13.55 1.64
CA GLN A 381 18.85 12.98 0.44
C GLN A 381 18.67 11.46 0.39
N ALA A 382 18.91 10.76 1.50
CA ALA A 382 18.69 9.31 1.59
C ALA A 382 17.22 8.93 1.32
N ALA A 383 16.25 9.72 1.80
CA ALA A 383 14.82 9.48 1.51
C ALA A 383 14.51 9.53 0.02
N VAL A 384 15.05 10.50 -0.70
CA VAL A 384 14.89 10.60 -2.16
C VAL A 384 15.59 9.44 -2.87
N GLU A 385 16.87 9.18 -2.58
CA GLU A 385 17.65 8.12 -3.22
C GLU A 385 17.02 6.73 -3.01
N LEU A 386 16.63 6.43 -1.76
CA LEU A 386 16.03 5.16 -1.41
C LEU A 386 14.60 5.03 -2.00
N SER A 387 13.82 6.12 -2.05
CA SER A 387 12.51 6.11 -2.68
C SER A 387 12.58 5.83 -4.19
N VAL A 388 13.52 6.47 -4.89
CA VAL A 388 13.75 6.23 -6.33
C VAL A 388 14.17 4.79 -6.57
N ARG A 389 15.05 4.27 -5.71
CA ARG A 389 15.61 2.93 -5.86
C ARG A 389 14.62 1.82 -5.51
N TYR A 390 13.84 1.98 -4.43
CA TYR A 390 13.04 0.90 -3.86
C TYR A 390 11.53 1.05 -4.04
N LEU A 391 11.04 2.23 -4.48
CA LEU A 391 9.62 2.49 -4.72
C LEU A 391 9.36 2.99 -6.16
N PRO A 392 9.60 2.16 -7.19
CA PRO A 392 9.47 2.60 -8.59
C PRO A 392 8.03 2.82 -9.03
N GLY A 393 7.04 2.26 -8.31
CA GLY A 393 5.61 2.37 -8.64
C GLY A 393 4.94 3.69 -8.23
N ARG A 394 5.68 4.63 -7.62
CA ARG A 394 5.18 5.94 -7.18
C ARG A 394 6.10 7.04 -7.70
N CYS A 395 5.58 8.26 -7.84
CA CYS A 395 6.33 9.41 -8.31
C CYS A 395 6.90 10.27 -7.17
N LEU A 396 8.01 10.94 -7.46
CA LEU A 396 8.52 12.04 -6.64
C LEU A 396 7.60 13.27 -6.79
N PRO A 397 7.49 14.14 -5.79
CA PRO A 397 8.14 14.09 -4.47
C PRO A 397 7.35 13.24 -3.45
N ASP A 398 6.10 12.86 -3.74
CA ASP A 398 5.14 12.24 -2.84
C ASP A 398 5.72 11.00 -2.11
N LYS A 399 6.31 10.05 -2.86
CA LYS A 399 6.94 8.87 -2.27
C LYS A 399 8.06 9.18 -1.27
N ALA A 400 8.79 10.27 -1.46
CA ALA A 400 9.87 10.65 -0.56
C ALA A 400 9.35 11.42 0.66
N ILE A 401 8.30 12.22 0.47
CA ILE A 401 7.57 12.91 1.54
C ILE A 401 6.95 11.89 2.49
N ASP A 402 6.22 10.89 1.96
CA ASP A 402 5.63 9.81 2.75
C ASP A 402 6.67 9.09 3.61
N LEU A 403 7.84 8.76 3.05
CA LEU A 403 8.92 8.11 3.81
C LEU A 403 9.42 8.97 4.96
N VAL A 404 9.57 10.27 4.74
CA VAL A 404 10.02 11.22 5.78
C VAL A 404 8.96 11.33 6.86
N ASP A 405 7.69 11.47 6.49
CA ASP A 405 6.58 11.59 7.44
C ASP A 405 6.45 10.33 8.32
N GLU A 406 6.47 9.14 7.71
CA GLU A 406 6.41 7.86 8.42
C GLU A 406 7.62 7.67 9.35
N ALA A 407 8.83 8.02 8.89
CA ALA A 407 10.04 7.92 9.70
C ALA A 407 10.02 8.90 10.89
N CYS A 408 9.52 10.12 10.68
CA CYS A 408 9.33 11.10 11.74
C CYS A 408 8.35 10.60 12.81
N ALA A 409 7.21 10.05 12.37
CA ALA A 409 6.21 9.48 13.27
C ALA A 409 6.77 8.31 14.09
N ALA A 410 7.51 7.39 13.42
CA ALA A 410 8.15 6.26 14.08
C ALA A 410 9.21 6.71 15.12
N ALA A 411 10.04 7.70 14.75
CA ALA A 411 11.07 8.24 15.64
C ALA A 411 10.46 8.94 16.85
N ARG A 412 9.37 9.69 16.67
CA ARG A 412 8.63 10.31 17.78
C ARG A 412 8.09 9.27 18.76
N ILE A 413 7.44 8.21 18.26
CA ILE A 413 6.90 7.13 19.11
C ILE A 413 8.02 6.43 19.91
N LEU A 414 9.18 6.20 19.28
CA LEU A 414 10.34 5.61 19.96
C LEU A 414 10.93 6.57 21.03
N ALA A 415 11.04 7.85 20.70
CA ALA A 415 11.54 8.87 21.64
C ALA A 415 10.63 9.03 22.87
N GLU A 416 9.31 8.97 22.69
CA GLU A 416 8.34 8.98 23.80
C GLU A 416 8.53 7.77 24.73
N LYS A 417 8.80 6.57 24.17
CA LYS A 417 9.09 5.37 24.97
C LYS A 417 10.42 5.45 25.72
N GLU A 418 11.43 6.06 25.12
CA GLU A 418 12.78 6.19 25.67
C GLU A 418 13.00 7.47 26.46
N GLN A 419 11.98 8.32 26.63
CA GLN A 419 12.01 9.64 27.29
C GLN A 419 13.08 10.59 26.73
N ARG A 420 13.35 10.50 25.43
CA ARG A 420 14.29 11.40 24.73
C ARG A 420 13.56 12.64 24.24
N THR A 421 14.19 13.81 24.44
CA THR A 421 13.72 15.08 23.87
C THR A 421 14.40 15.32 22.54
N GLN A 422 13.62 15.57 21.48
CA GLN A 422 14.06 15.86 20.11
C GLN A 422 14.94 14.78 19.46
N PRO A 423 14.38 13.68 18.97
CA PRO A 423 15.13 12.68 18.21
C PRO A 423 15.64 13.28 16.89
N VAL A 424 16.84 12.88 16.49
CA VAL A 424 17.45 13.23 15.20
C VAL A 424 17.26 12.03 14.27
N LEU A 425 16.60 12.21 13.13
CA LEU A 425 16.44 11.16 12.14
C LEU A 425 17.77 10.85 11.46
N SER A 426 18.06 9.57 11.33
CA SER A 426 19.21 9.06 10.59
C SER A 426 18.78 8.45 9.23
N PRO A 427 19.70 8.27 8.26
CA PRO A 427 19.42 7.52 7.03
C PRO A 427 18.95 6.09 7.30
N GLU A 428 19.37 5.46 8.40
CA GLU A 428 18.96 4.12 8.82
C GLU A 428 17.48 4.07 9.23
N ASP A 429 16.94 5.16 9.75
CA ASP A 429 15.51 5.27 10.07
C ASP A 429 14.67 5.24 8.79
N ILE A 430 15.09 5.99 7.77
CA ILE A 430 14.48 5.95 6.43
C ILE A 430 14.62 4.54 5.84
N ALA A 431 15.79 3.91 5.95
CA ALA A 431 16.01 2.55 5.44
C ALA A 431 15.05 1.52 6.08
N ARG A 432 14.71 1.69 7.37
CA ARG A 432 13.72 0.84 8.05
C ARG A 432 12.31 1.00 7.48
N VAL A 433 11.90 2.24 7.21
CA VAL A 433 10.59 2.52 6.62
C VAL A 433 10.52 1.97 5.19
N VAL A 434 11.56 2.22 4.38
CA VAL A 434 11.67 1.66 3.02
C VAL A 434 11.61 0.13 3.04
N ALA A 435 12.27 -0.50 4.01
CA ALA A 435 12.24 -1.96 4.16
C ALA A 435 10.83 -2.49 4.44
N ALA A 436 10.06 -1.80 5.27
CA ALA A 436 8.67 -2.14 5.56
C ALA A 436 7.79 -1.98 4.31
N ALA A 437 7.97 -0.89 3.55
CA ALA A 437 7.19 -0.58 2.36
C ALA A 437 7.53 -1.46 1.16
N SER A 438 8.83 -1.78 0.95
CA SER A 438 9.32 -2.55 -0.21
C SER A 438 9.39 -4.06 0.03
N GLY A 439 9.35 -4.51 1.29
CA GLY A 439 9.57 -5.90 1.69
C GLY A 439 11.05 -6.36 1.60
N VAL A 440 11.98 -5.44 1.34
CA VAL A 440 13.44 -5.72 1.34
C VAL A 440 13.95 -5.57 2.78
N PRO A 441 14.73 -6.54 3.32
CA PRO A 441 15.24 -6.42 4.69
C PRO A 441 16.04 -5.14 4.92
N ALA A 442 15.80 -4.43 6.04
CA ALA A 442 16.40 -3.12 6.36
C ALA A 442 17.93 -3.13 6.33
N GLN A 443 18.56 -4.21 6.82
CA GLN A 443 20.02 -4.40 6.76
C GLN A 443 20.56 -4.37 5.33
N ARG A 444 19.73 -4.76 4.35
CA ARG A 444 20.09 -4.77 2.93
C ARG A 444 19.84 -3.43 2.25
N VAL A 445 18.94 -2.61 2.75
CA VAL A 445 18.69 -1.27 2.22
C VAL A 445 19.88 -0.34 2.49
N GLY A 446 20.54 -0.49 3.66
CA GLY A 446 21.74 0.27 4.04
C GLY A 446 23.09 -0.31 3.56
N GLU A 447 23.14 -1.59 3.10
CA GLU A 447 24.37 -2.24 2.67
C GLU A 447 24.85 -1.68 1.32
N GLN A 448 26.13 -1.26 1.23
CA GLN A 448 26.67 -0.77 -0.04
C GLN A 448 26.64 -1.88 -1.10
N GLU A 449 26.23 -1.53 -2.30
CA GLU A 449 26.06 -2.49 -3.41
C GLU A 449 27.36 -3.21 -3.76
N ARG A 450 28.50 -2.52 -3.58
CA ARG A 450 29.84 -3.13 -3.76
C ARG A 450 30.07 -4.33 -2.85
N GLU A 451 29.75 -4.22 -1.56
CA GLU A 451 29.90 -5.32 -0.60
C GLU A 451 29.04 -6.53 -0.93
N ARG A 452 27.87 -6.29 -1.50
CA ARG A 452 26.98 -7.38 -1.96
C ARG A 452 27.57 -8.10 -3.15
N LEU A 453 28.10 -7.35 -4.12
CA LEU A 453 28.72 -7.91 -5.32
C LEU A 453 29.96 -8.74 -4.95
N ASP A 454 30.77 -8.25 -4.02
CA ASP A 454 31.98 -8.95 -3.57
C ASP A 454 31.66 -10.26 -2.82
N LYS A 455 30.63 -10.25 -1.99
CA LYS A 455 30.23 -11.41 -1.18
C LYS A 455 29.28 -12.39 -1.92
N LEU A 456 28.76 -12.03 -3.10
CA LEU A 456 27.73 -12.80 -3.81
C LEU A 456 28.23 -14.19 -4.17
N GLU A 457 29.39 -14.27 -4.83
CA GLU A 457 29.97 -15.52 -5.31
C GLU A 457 30.27 -16.49 -4.17
N SER A 458 30.85 -16.01 -3.08
CA SER A 458 31.14 -16.80 -1.89
C SER A 458 29.86 -17.30 -1.20
N ARG A 459 28.83 -16.48 -1.09
CA ARG A 459 27.53 -16.89 -0.53
C ARG A 459 26.85 -17.96 -1.39
N LEU A 460 26.86 -17.78 -2.72
CA LEU A 460 26.27 -18.76 -3.63
C LEU A 460 27.02 -20.09 -3.60
N ASN A 461 28.38 -20.10 -3.55
CA ASN A 461 29.19 -21.29 -3.45
C ASN A 461 28.97 -22.02 -2.11
N ALA A 462 28.68 -21.35 -1.02
CA ALA A 462 28.31 -21.98 0.24
C ALA A 462 26.95 -22.73 0.15
N GLU A 463 26.04 -22.27 -0.71
CA GLU A 463 24.73 -22.89 -0.88
C GLU A 463 24.69 -23.96 -1.96
N ILE A 464 25.39 -23.77 -3.07
CA ILE A 464 25.33 -24.61 -4.27
C ILE A 464 26.62 -25.43 -4.41
N VAL A 465 26.49 -26.74 -4.39
CA VAL A 465 27.59 -27.69 -4.50
C VAL A 465 27.79 -28.13 -5.95
N GLY A 466 29.04 -28.20 -6.41
CA GLY A 466 29.42 -28.77 -7.70
C GLY A 466 29.17 -27.93 -8.94
N GLN A 467 28.77 -26.61 -8.77
CA GLN A 467 28.42 -25.73 -9.88
C GLN A 467 29.23 -24.42 -9.87
N GLN A 468 30.51 -24.47 -9.50
CA GLN A 468 31.33 -23.24 -9.33
C GLN A 468 31.38 -22.36 -10.58
N ARG A 469 31.44 -22.94 -11.79
CA ARG A 469 31.41 -22.19 -13.05
C ARG A 469 30.09 -21.49 -13.26
N ALA A 470 28.96 -22.14 -12.96
CA ALA A 470 27.64 -21.53 -13.07
C ALA A 470 27.48 -20.37 -12.07
N VAL A 471 27.95 -20.55 -10.84
CA VAL A 471 27.96 -19.53 -9.81
C VAL A 471 28.79 -18.32 -10.23
N ALA A 472 30.04 -18.56 -10.72
CA ALA A 472 30.93 -17.51 -11.19
C ALA A 472 30.33 -16.72 -12.38
N ALA A 473 29.70 -17.42 -13.34
CA ALA A 473 29.05 -16.83 -14.48
C ALA A 473 27.86 -15.92 -14.04
N VAL A 474 26.99 -16.41 -13.13
CA VAL A 474 25.88 -15.62 -12.55
C VAL A 474 26.40 -14.39 -11.82
N ALA A 475 27.39 -14.55 -10.93
CA ALA A 475 27.96 -13.42 -10.20
C ALA A 475 28.64 -12.42 -11.14
N GLY A 476 29.32 -12.89 -12.18
CA GLY A 476 29.93 -12.07 -13.24
C GLY A 476 28.91 -11.27 -14.03
N ALA A 477 27.80 -11.88 -14.45
CA ALA A 477 26.73 -11.22 -15.18
C ALA A 477 26.08 -10.08 -14.34
N ILE A 478 25.75 -10.36 -13.06
CA ILE A 478 25.20 -9.38 -12.14
C ILE A 478 26.19 -8.23 -11.88
N ARG A 479 27.47 -8.56 -11.73
CA ARG A 479 28.54 -7.56 -11.53
C ARG A 479 28.65 -6.63 -12.74
N ARG A 480 28.67 -7.17 -13.98
CA ARG A 480 28.70 -6.36 -15.22
C ARG A 480 27.51 -5.40 -15.31
N SER A 481 26.31 -5.90 -15.06
CA SER A 481 25.08 -5.07 -15.12
C SER A 481 25.09 -3.92 -14.10
N ARG A 482 25.68 -4.13 -12.90
CA ARG A 482 25.65 -3.16 -11.81
C ARG A 482 26.81 -2.18 -11.75
N THR A 483 27.84 -2.36 -12.55
CA THR A 483 28.96 -1.42 -12.64
C THR A 483 28.67 -0.18 -13.51
N GLY A 484 27.46 -0.03 -14.00
CA GLY A 484 27.07 1.12 -14.84
C GLY A 484 27.47 0.98 -16.31
N LEU A 485 28.06 -0.15 -16.71
CA LEU A 485 28.45 -0.44 -18.08
C LEU A 485 27.31 -1.11 -18.88
N GLY A 486 26.19 -1.47 -18.20
CA GLY A 486 25.02 -2.08 -18.83
C GLY A 486 24.14 -1.06 -19.55
N GLU A 487 23.34 -1.50 -20.51
CA GLU A 487 22.34 -0.68 -21.18
C GLU A 487 21.26 -0.24 -20.18
N PRO A 488 20.97 1.07 -20.06
CA PRO A 488 19.92 1.55 -19.20
C PRO A 488 18.55 1.02 -19.68
N GLY A 489 17.73 0.58 -18.75
CA GLY A 489 16.36 0.11 -19.05
C GLY A 489 16.19 -1.39 -19.07
N ARG A 490 17.25 -2.21 -18.97
CA ARG A 490 17.18 -3.69 -18.93
C ARG A 490 17.08 -4.26 -17.50
N PRO A 491 16.63 -5.52 -17.32
CA PRO A 491 16.72 -6.23 -16.05
C PRO A 491 18.15 -6.27 -15.50
N ILE A 492 18.32 -6.49 -14.18
CA ILE A 492 19.64 -6.64 -13.51
C ILE A 492 20.49 -7.75 -14.15
N GLY A 493 19.83 -8.78 -14.64
CA GLY A 493 20.49 -9.88 -15.34
C GLY A 493 19.45 -10.79 -15.98
N ALA A 494 19.79 -11.34 -17.14
CA ALA A 494 18.94 -12.25 -17.89
C ALA A 494 19.77 -13.47 -18.31
N MET A 495 19.49 -14.65 -17.76
CA MET A 495 20.33 -15.83 -17.95
C MET A 495 19.51 -17.07 -18.30
N LEU A 496 20.06 -17.91 -19.19
CA LEU A 496 19.50 -19.22 -19.53
C LEU A 496 20.33 -20.33 -18.88
N PHE A 497 19.69 -21.17 -18.08
CA PHE A 497 20.27 -22.33 -17.43
C PHE A 497 19.94 -23.60 -18.19
N LEU A 498 20.93 -24.21 -18.81
CA LEU A 498 20.83 -25.47 -19.55
C LEU A 498 21.39 -26.65 -18.73
N GLY A 499 20.77 -27.80 -18.82
CA GLY A 499 21.30 -29.02 -18.20
C GLY A 499 20.23 -30.03 -17.77
N PRO A 500 20.63 -31.22 -17.32
CA PRO A 500 19.70 -32.26 -16.89
C PRO A 500 18.83 -31.84 -15.70
N THR A 501 17.80 -32.62 -15.43
CA THR A 501 16.98 -32.41 -14.21
C THR A 501 17.79 -32.76 -12.96
N GLY A 502 17.60 -32.05 -11.86
CA GLY A 502 18.21 -32.34 -10.56
C GLY A 502 19.67 -31.88 -10.39
N VAL A 503 20.24 -31.10 -11.34
CA VAL A 503 21.63 -30.60 -11.22
C VAL A 503 21.75 -29.29 -10.41
N GLY A 504 20.63 -28.70 -9.99
CA GLY A 504 20.62 -27.51 -9.13
C GLY A 504 20.20 -26.19 -9.80
N LYS A 505 19.63 -26.17 -11.02
CA LYS A 505 19.18 -24.96 -11.71
C LYS A 505 18.22 -24.13 -10.86
N THR A 506 17.13 -24.72 -10.41
CA THR A 506 16.13 -24.06 -9.55
C THR A 506 16.67 -23.75 -8.15
N ALA A 507 17.62 -24.57 -7.64
CA ALA A 507 18.29 -24.33 -6.37
C ALA A 507 19.17 -23.06 -6.43
N LEU A 508 19.90 -22.85 -7.54
CA LEU A 508 20.70 -21.64 -7.75
C LEU A 508 19.81 -20.39 -7.83
N ALA A 509 18.66 -20.48 -8.52
CA ALA A 509 17.69 -19.37 -8.55
C ALA A 509 17.18 -19.00 -7.15
N ARG A 510 16.88 -20.00 -6.31
CA ARG A 510 16.48 -19.79 -4.91
C ARG A 510 17.62 -19.20 -4.07
N ALA A 511 18.82 -19.77 -4.17
CA ALA A 511 19.99 -19.24 -3.48
C ALA A 511 20.30 -17.80 -3.88
N LEU A 512 20.10 -17.45 -5.15
CA LEU A 512 20.26 -16.11 -5.66
C LEU A 512 19.21 -15.16 -5.06
N ALA A 513 17.93 -15.56 -4.98
CA ALA A 513 16.90 -14.75 -4.35
C ALA A 513 17.22 -14.45 -2.87
N VAL A 514 17.70 -15.44 -2.13
CA VAL A 514 18.13 -15.27 -0.74
C VAL A 514 19.38 -14.41 -0.65
N SER A 515 20.41 -14.69 -1.48
CA SER A 515 21.71 -14.00 -1.39
C SER A 515 21.66 -12.57 -1.88
N TRP A 516 20.87 -12.26 -2.91
CA TRP A 516 20.79 -10.93 -3.51
C TRP A 516 19.66 -10.08 -2.92
N PHE A 517 18.46 -10.62 -2.80
CA PHE A 517 17.28 -9.89 -2.30
C PHE A 517 16.96 -10.16 -0.83
N GLY A 518 17.63 -11.12 -0.19
CA GLY A 518 17.54 -11.39 1.25
C GLY A 518 16.35 -12.25 1.69
N SER A 519 15.52 -12.73 0.77
CA SER A 519 14.34 -13.53 1.09
C SER A 519 14.05 -14.59 0.03
N GLU A 520 13.68 -15.80 0.45
CA GLU A 520 13.20 -16.83 -0.47
C GLU A 520 11.89 -16.40 -1.16
N LYS A 521 11.09 -15.56 -0.50
CA LYS A 521 9.84 -15.00 -1.07
C LYS A 521 10.09 -14.07 -2.26
N ALA A 522 11.33 -13.62 -2.46
CA ALA A 522 11.72 -12.85 -3.64
C ALA A 522 11.90 -13.72 -4.90
N LEU A 523 11.76 -15.04 -4.81
CA LEU A 523 11.69 -15.91 -5.99
C LEU A 523 10.25 -15.99 -6.49
N LEU A 524 10.01 -15.47 -7.69
CA LEU A 524 8.76 -15.61 -8.44
C LEU A 524 8.97 -16.73 -9.46
N LYS A 525 8.38 -17.89 -9.20
CA LYS A 525 8.54 -19.09 -10.05
C LYS A 525 7.29 -19.26 -10.91
N PHE A 526 7.50 -19.38 -12.23
CA PHE A 526 6.48 -19.73 -13.22
C PHE A 526 6.87 -21.03 -13.90
N ASP A 527 6.06 -22.08 -13.71
CA ASP A 527 6.26 -23.38 -14.37
C ASP A 527 5.64 -23.31 -15.77
N MET A 528 6.50 -23.36 -16.77
CA MET A 528 6.06 -23.19 -18.16
C MET A 528 5.27 -24.39 -18.70
N SER A 529 5.24 -25.50 -17.98
CA SER A 529 4.32 -26.59 -18.31
C SER A 529 2.84 -26.25 -18.13
N GLU A 530 2.52 -25.21 -17.36
CA GLU A 530 1.17 -24.66 -17.21
C GLU A 530 0.75 -23.71 -18.36
N TYR A 531 1.74 -23.28 -19.19
CA TYR A 531 1.57 -22.25 -20.23
C TYR A 531 1.87 -22.78 -21.64
N GLN A 532 1.44 -24.01 -21.92
CA GLN A 532 1.67 -24.67 -23.21
C GLN A 532 0.72 -24.18 -24.31
N GLU A 533 -0.47 -23.73 -23.95
CA GLU A 533 -1.51 -23.27 -24.87
C GLU A 533 -1.59 -21.75 -24.92
N GLN A 534 -2.02 -21.21 -26.07
CA GLN A 534 -2.07 -19.77 -26.30
C GLN A 534 -2.95 -19.03 -25.26
N HIS A 535 -4.08 -19.61 -24.90
CA HIS A 535 -4.97 -19.00 -23.91
C HIS A 535 -4.38 -19.02 -22.49
N THR A 536 -3.53 -20.01 -22.16
CA THR A 536 -2.82 -20.02 -20.86
C THR A 536 -1.66 -19.05 -20.86
N ALA A 537 -0.96 -18.87 -21.99
CA ALA A 537 0.07 -17.83 -22.13
C ALA A 537 -0.50 -16.42 -21.91
N ALA A 538 -1.72 -16.15 -22.38
CA ALA A 538 -2.39 -14.89 -22.16
C ALA A 538 -2.63 -14.57 -20.67
N ARG A 539 -2.71 -15.56 -19.77
CA ARG A 539 -2.86 -15.34 -18.32
C ARG A 539 -1.66 -14.62 -17.69
N LEU A 540 -0.48 -14.70 -18.32
CA LEU A 540 0.70 -13.96 -17.82
C LEU A 540 0.51 -12.44 -17.94
N LEU A 541 -0.19 -11.99 -18.99
CA LEU A 541 -0.48 -10.57 -19.28
C LEU A 541 -1.87 -10.11 -18.79
N GLY A 542 -2.78 -11.06 -18.54
CA GLY A 542 -4.18 -10.81 -18.27
C GLY A 542 -5.07 -11.05 -19.51
N ALA A 543 -6.35 -11.36 -19.27
CA ALA A 543 -7.30 -11.62 -20.34
C ALA A 543 -7.65 -10.34 -21.11
N PRO A 544 -7.77 -10.39 -22.46
CA PRO A 544 -8.24 -9.26 -23.25
C PRO A 544 -9.67 -8.82 -22.85
N PRO A 545 -10.06 -7.57 -23.16
CA PRO A 545 -11.42 -7.09 -22.94
C PRO A 545 -12.46 -8.03 -23.57
N GLY A 546 -13.47 -8.42 -22.78
CA GLY A 546 -14.56 -9.30 -23.22
C GLY A 546 -14.38 -10.79 -22.92
N TYR A 547 -13.27 -11.22 -22.33
CA TYR A 547 -13.06 -12.59 -21.85
C TYR A 547 -13.25 -12.69 -20.34
N LEU A 548 -13.69 -13.87 -19.85
CA LEU A 548 -13.79 -14.18 -18.41
C LEU A 548 -12.42 -14.01 -17.75
N GLY A 549 -12.37 -13.20 -16.66
CA GLY A 549 -11.13 -12.88 -15.95
C GLY A 549 -10.42 -11.60 -16.40
N HIS A 550 -11.05 -10.73 -17.21
CA HIS A 550 -10.49 -9.44 -17.62
C HIS A 550 -10.17 -8.52 -16.43
N ASP A 551 -10.96 -8.59 -15.35
CA ASP A 551 -10.72 -7.82 -14.12
C ASP A 551 -9.57 -8.37 -13.26
N GLU A 552 -9.12 -9.61 -13.54
CA GLU A 552 -7.95 -10.19 -12.92
C GLU A 552 -6.71 -9.77 -13.73
N GLY A 553 -5.82 -9.00 -13.12
CA GLY A 553 -4.54 -8.59 -13.73
C GLY A 553 -3.69 -9.81 -14.14
N GLY A 554 -2.72 -9.61 -15.04
CA GLY A 554 -1.83 -10.68 -15.48
C GLY A 554 -1.00 -11.26 -14.33
N GLN A 555 -0.90 -12.58 -14.25
CA GLN A 555 -0.20 -13.27 -13.16
C GLN A 555 1.27 -12.82 -13.03
N LEU A 556 1.97 -12.66 -14.15
CA LEU A 556 3.36 -12.21 -14.19
C LEU A 556 3.46 -10.73 -13.81
N THR A 557 2.65 -9.88 -14.45
CA THR A 557 2.69 -8.43 -14.24
C THR A 557 2.29 -8.03 -12.83
N GLU A 558 1.26 -8.66 -12.26
CA GLU A 558 0.84 -8.44 -10.88
C GLU A 558 1.89 -8.93 -9.86
N ALA A 559 2.50 -10.10 -10.09
CA ALA A 559 3.52 -10.62 -9.20
C ALA A 559 4.74 -9.69 -9.12
N VAL A 560 5.21 -9.17 -10.28
CA VAL A 560 6.35 -8.25 -10.35
C VAL A 560 5.98 -6.86 -9.80
N ARG A 561 4.78 -6.36 -10.07
CA ARG A 561 4.31 -5.09 -9.47
C ARG A 561 4.26 -5.14 -7.94
N ARG A 562 3.85 -6.28 -7.37
CA ARG A 562 3.86 -6.49 -5.91
C ARG A 562 5.26 -6.68 -5.36
N ARG A 563 6.20 -7.24 -6.15
CA ARG A 563 7.57 -7.52 -5.74
C ARG A 563 8.55 -7.13 -6.85
N PRO A 564 8.83 -5.82 -7.02
CA PRO A 564 9.71 -5.35 -8.08
C PRO A 564 11.17 -5.76 -7.89
N TYR A 565 11.57 -6.16 -6.67
CA TYR A 565 12.89 -6.70 -6.33
C TYR A 565 12.80 -8.21 -6.18
N SER A 566 12.93 -8.94 -7.31
CA SER A 566 12.72 -10.39 -7.33
C SER A 566 13.56 -11.07 -8.39
N VAL A 567 13.75 -12.38 -8.18
CA VAL A 567 14.21 -13.31 -9.21
C VAL A 567 12.98 -13.87 -9.89
N VAL A 568 12.81 -13.61 -11.17
CA VAL A 568 11.72 -14.16 -11.98
C VAL A 568 12.26 -15.39 -12.70
N LEU A 569 11.77 -16.55 -12.30
CA LEU A 569 12.21 -17.84 -12.83
C LEU A 569 11.12 -18.42 -13.74
N PHE A 570 11.44 -18.56 -15.02
CA PHE A 570 10.66 -19.33 -15.99
C PHE A 570 11.23 -20.76 -16.06
N ASP A 571 10.57 -21.68 -15.37
CA ASP A 571 11.04 -23.07 -15.25
C ASP A 571 10.54 -23.91 -16.44
N GLU A 572 11.42 -24.74 -17.05
CA GLU A 572 11.15 -25.60 -18.21
C GLU A 572 10.60 -24.83 -19.43
N ILE A 573 11.29 -23.76 -19.81
CA ILE A 573 10.86 -22.82 -20.87
C ILE A 573 10.59 -23.51 -22.22
N GLU A 574 11.23 -24.64 -22.50
CA GLU A 574 11.01 -25.43 -23.72
C GLU A 574 9.59 -25.99 -23.84
N LYS A 575 8.82 -26.01 -22.76
CA LYS A 575 7.42 -26.45 -22.75
C LYS A 575 6.42 -25.32 -23.03
N ALA A 576 6.90 -24.08 -23.00
CA ALA A 576 6.07 -22.90 -23.15
C ALA A 576 5.53 -22.73 -24.58
N HIS A 577 4.36 -22.11 -24.70
CA HIS A 577 3.86 -21.65 -26.00
C HIS A 577 4.84 -20.65 -26.64
N PRO A 578 5.04 -20.67 -27.96
CA PRO A 578 5.97 -19.76 -28.66
C PRO A 578 5.73 -18.27 -28.40
N ASP A 579 4.52 -17.84 -28.12
CA ASP A 579 4.18 -16.44 -27.81
C ASP A 579 4.87 -15.91 -26.54
N ILE A 580 5.26 -16.81 -25.62
CA ILE A 580 6.01 -16.41 -24.41
C ILE A 580 7.39 -15.86 -24.77
N GLN A 581 7.99 -16.29 -25.89
CA GLN A 581 9.25 -15.69 -26.35
C GLN A 581 9.09 -14.23 -26.72
N ASN A 582 7.91 -13.78 -27.21
CA ASN A 582 7.64 -12.38 -27.49
C ASN A 582 7.51 -11.56 -26.19
N ILE A 583 6.89 -12.14 -25.16
CA ILE A 583 6.80 -11.52 -23.82
C ILE A 583 8.20 -11.35 -23.24
N LEU A 584 9.02 -12.37 -23.32
CA LEU A 584 10.41 -12.33 -22.85
C LEU A 584 11.24 -11.30 -23.60
N LEU A 585 11.10 -11.20 -24.92
CA LEU A 585 11.78 -10.16 -25.72
C LEU A 585 11.44 -8.76 -25.21
N GLN A 586 10.17 -8.45 -25.00
CA GLN A 586 9.76 -7.15 -24.47
C GLN A 586 10.36 -6.88 -23.07
N ILE A 587 10.35 -7.87 -22.19
CA ILE A 587 10.97 -7.74 -20.85
C ILE A 587 12.47 -7.46 -20.95
N LEU A 588 13.18 -8.16 -21.85
CA LEU A 588 14.63 -8.06 -21.97
C LEU A 588 15.09 -6.82 -22.72
N GLU A 589 14.27 -6.25 -23.61
CA GLU A 589 14.58 -5.02 -24.35
C GLU A 589 14.20 -3.78 -23.59
N ASP A 590 12.93 -3.69 -23.17
CA ASP A 590 12.35 -2.47 -22.58
C ASP A 590 12.45 -2.46 -21.05
N GLY A 591 12.73 -3.61 -20.42
CA GLY A 591 12.65 -3.78 -18.97
C GLY A 591 11.26 -3.51 -18.38
N GLN A 592 10.25 -3.47 -19.23
CA GLN A 592 8.87 -3.20 -18.85
C GLN A 592 7.92 -4.13 -19.62
N LEU A 593 6.80 -4.47 -19.01
CA LEU A 593 5.75 -5.26 -19.62
C LEU A 593 4.40 -4.61 -19.36
N THR A 594 3.62 -4.39 -20.41
CA THR A 594 2.28 -3.80 -20.30
C THR A 594 1.23 -4.92 -20.23
N ASP A 595 0.37 -4.88 -19.21
CA ASP A 595 -0.72 -5.84 -19.07
C ASP A 595 -1.91 -5.51 -20.00
N ALA A 596 -2.89 -6.40 -20.06
CA ALA A 596 -4.09 -6.21 -20.88
C ALA A 596 -4.93 -4.99 -20.45
N MET A 597 -4.76 -4.50 -19.24
CA MET A 597 -5.41 -3.28 -18.73
C MET A 597 -4.61 -2.01 -19.01
N GLY A 598 -3.48 -2.08 -19.74
CA GLY A 598 -2.62 -0.95 -20.02
C GLY A 598 -1.67 -0.54 -18.88
N ARG A 599 -1.62 -1.32 -17.80
CA ARG A 599 -0.75 -1.05 -16.64
C ARG A 599 0.64 -1.62 -16.89
N LYS A 600 1.68 -0.86 -16.59
CA LYS A 600 3.07 -1.27 -16.76
C LYS A 600 3.60 -1.99 -15.52
N ALA A 601 4.30 -3.10 -15.73
CA ALA A 601 5.13 -3.77 -14.73
C ALA A 601 6.61 -3.53 -15.07
N ASP A 602 7.40 -3.12 -14.06
CA ASP A 602 8.80 -2.76 -14.20
C ASP A 602 9.71 -3.93 -13.80
N PHE A 603 10.51 -4.43 -14.75
CA PHE A 603 11.45 -5.55 -14.58
C PHE A 603 12.90 -5.09 -14.40
N ARG A 604 13.21 -3.78 -14.43
CA ARG A 604 14.57 -3.23 -14.34
C ARG A 604 15.28 -3.59 -13.04
N ASN A 605 14.52 -3.90 -12.01
CA ASN A 605 15.05 -4.33 -10.70
C ASN A 605 14.92 -5.84 -10.48
N THR A 606 14.59 -6.62 -11.51
CA THR A 606 14.48 -8.08 -11.44
C THR A 606 15.70 -8.77 -12.05
N ILE A 607 15.93 -10.01 -11.65
CA ILE A 607 16.83 -10.95 -12.32
C ILE A 607 15.95 -11.99 -13.02
N VAL A 608 16.04 -12.07 -14.33
CA VAL A 608 15.26 -13.00 -15.16
C VAL A 608 16.08 -14.27 -15.41
N LEU A 609 15.53 -15.38 -14.98
CA LEU A 609 16.16 -16.69 -15.16
C LEU A 609 15.24 -17.61 -15.96
N LEU A 610 15.81 -18.23 -16.98
CA LEU A 610 15.16 -19.25 -17.79
C LEU A 610 15.82 -20.58 -17.49
N THR A 611 15.08 -21.65 -17.20
CA THR A 611 15.66 -23.00 -17.12
C THR A 611 15.17 -23.85 -18.27
N SER A 612 16.05 -24.72 -18.76
CA SER A 612 15.71 -25.67 -19.81
C SER A 612 16.45 -26.99 -19.66
N ASN A 613 15.83 -28.05 -20.13
CA ASN A 613 16.43 -29.38 -20.23
C ASN A 613 16.94 -29.69 -21.65
N LEU A 614 16.90 -28.73 -22.57
CA LEU A 614 17.44 -28.87 -23.92
C LEU A 614 18.90 -29.25 -23.86
N GLY A 615 19.33 -30.19 -24.70
CA GLY A 615 20.68 -30.68 -24.72
C GLY A 615 21.08 -31.59 -23.57
N ALA A 616 20.20 -31.88 -22.60
CA ALA A 616 20.48 -32.76 -21.46
C ALA A 616 21.03 -34.13 -21.86
N ARG A 617 20.59 -34.68 -23.02
CA ARG A 617 21.07 -35.96 -23.57
C ARG A 617 22.55 -35.96 -23.88
N PHE A 618 23.14 -34.84 -24.29
CA PHE A 618 24.59 -34.74 -24.57
C PHE A 618 25.41 -34.69 -23.28
N LEU A 619 24.83 -34.13 -22.21
CA LEU A 619 25.47 -34.00 -20.91
C LEU A 619 25.37 -35.27 -20.05
N ALA A 620 24.37 -36.15 -20.31
CA ALA A 620 24.14 -37.38 -19.54
C ALA A 620 25.12 -38.52 -19.85
N GLY A 621 26.07 -38.34 -20.73
CA GLY A 621 27.30 -39.14 -20.83
C GLY A 621 27.20 -40.60 -21.22
N GLN A 622 26.33 -41.02 -22.17
CA GLN A 622 26.34 -42.38 -22.70
C GLN A 622 27.22 -42.58 -23.96
N ASN A 623 27.86 -41.52 -24.48
CA ASN A 623 28.75 -41.62 -25.63
C ASN A 623 30.10 -40.97 -25.30
N ALA A 624 30.89 -41.61 -24.42
CA ALA A 624 32.32 -41.36 -24.42
C ALA A 624 32.93 -42.02 -25.70
N PRO A 625 33.54 -41.25 -26.63
CA PRO A 625 34.23 -41.85 -27.74
C PRO A 625 35.40 -42.68 -27.19
N LEU A 626 35.41 -43.95 -27.48
CA LEU A 626 36.57 -44.83 -27.29
C LEU A 626 37.73 -44.26 -28.14
N GLY A 627 38.66 -43.56 -27.49
CA GLY A 627 39.89 -43.10 -28.12
C GLY A 627 40.41 -41.79 -27.57
N PHE A 628 41.52 -41.87 -26.86
CA PHE A 628 42.41 -40.80 -26.34
C PHE A 628 41.87 -39.94 -25.20
N ALA A 629 42.64 -39.90 -24.13
CA ALA A 629 42.41 -39.17 -22.88
C ALA A 629 42.34 -37.62 -23.09
N ALA A 630 41.23 -37.14 -23.63
CA ALA A 630 40.86 -35.75 -23.45
C ALA A 630 40.43 -35.58 -21.98
N GLY A 631 41.04 -34.66 -21.24
CA GLY A 631 40.69 -34.42 -19.84
C GLY A 631 39.19 -34.16 -19.70
N ALA A 632 38.59 -34.53 -18.58
CA ALA A 632 37.14 -34.40 -18.28
C ALA A 632 36.58 -33.01 -18.61
N GLU A 633 37.42 -31.98 -18.55
CA GLU A 633 37.10 -30.60 -18.87
C GLU A 633 36.82 -30.37 -20.37
N ALA A 634 37.69 -30.90 -21.23
CA ALA A 634 37.52 -30.77 -22.70
C ALA A 634 36.28 -31.53 -23.21
N VAL A 635 35.96 -32.67 -22.57
CA VAL A 635 34.73 -33.42 -22.86
C VAL A 635 33.51 -32.62 -22.49
N PHE A 636 33.49 -32.00 -21.30
CA PHE A 636 32.40 -31.16 -20.88
C PHE A 636 32.21 -29.90 -21.77
N GLU A 637 33.30 -29.27 -22.21
CA GLU A 637 33.23 -28.13 -23.11
C GLU A 637 32.57 -28.51 -24.45
N LYS A 638 32.93 -29.65 -25.01
CA LYS A 638 32.35 -30.17 -26.24
C LYS A 638 30.86 -30.49 -26.06
N GLN A 639 30.49 -31.14 -24.97
CA GLN A 639 29.10 -31.45 -24.62
C GLN A 639 28.29 -30.17 -24.38
N SER A 640 28.86 -29.17 -23.71
CA SER A 640 28.26 -27.88 -23.48
C SER A 640 27.98 -27.15 -24.79
N ALA A 641 28.95 -27.13 -25.71
CA ALA A 641 28.75 -26.55 -27.05
C ALA A 641 27.60 -27.21 -27.81
N GLN A 642 27.48 -28.54 -27.75
CA GLN A 642 26.36 -29.27 -28.36
C GLN A 642 25.01 -28.91 -27.72
N ALA A 643 24.95 -28.76 -26.39
CA ALA A 643 23.73 -28.37 -25.68
C ALA A 643 23.31 -26.96 -26.05
N VAL A 644 24.26 -26.03 -26.17
CA VAL A 644 24.00 -24.66 -26.61
C VAL A 644 23.50 -24.64 -28.08
N GLU A 645 24.07 -25.43 -28.97
CA GLU A 645 23.61 -25.51 -30.37
C GLU A 645 22.20 -26.10 -30.45
N GLU A 646 21.83 -27.02 -29.59
CA GLU A 646 20.43 -27.51 -29.54
C GLU A 646 19.45 -26.42 -29.02
N ALA A 647 19.87 -25.66 -28.02
CA ALA A 647 19.11 -24.53 -27.53
C ALA A 647 18.91 -23.46 -28.62
N LYS A 648 19.96 -23.16 -29.43
CA LYS A 648 19.86 -22.23 -30.57
C LYS A 648 18.84 -22.64 -31.62
N LYS A 649 18.49 -23.90 -31.75
CA LYS A 649 17.45 -24.38 -32.67
C LYS A 649 16.04 -24.12 -32.15
N TRP A 650 15.88 -24.03 -30.85
CA TRP A 650 14.57 -23.84 -30.20
C TRP A 650 14.28 -22.36 -29.93
N PHE A 651 15.26 -21.62 -29.43
CA PHE A 651 15.11 -20.21 -29.12
C PHE A 651 15.32 -19.35 -30.38
N ARG A 652 14.57 -18.25 -30.48
CA ARG A 652 14.81 -17.24 -31.51
C ARG A 652 16.19 -16.60 -31.31
N PRO A 653 16.95 -16.35 -32.38
CA PRO A 653 18.28 -15.71 -32.28
C PRO A 653 18.23 -14.36 -31.56
N GLU A 654 17.16 -13.58 -31.75
CA GLU A 654 16.94 -12.31 -31.11
C GLU A 654 16.87 -12.44 -29.57
N LEU A 655 16.14 -13.47 -29.07
CA LEU A 655 16.03 -13.70 -27.62
C LEU A 655 17.39 -14.12 -27.02
N LEU A 656 18.11 -14.99 -27.70
CA LEU A 656 19.45 -15.43 -27.25
C LEU A 656 20.47 -14.26 -27.24
N GLY A 657 20.37 -13.35 -28.22
CA GLY A 657 21.21 -12.14 -28.27
C GLY A 657 20.90 -11.13 -27.15
N ARG A 658 19.76 -11.24 -26.49
CA ARG A 658 19.38 -10.35 -25.36
C ARG A 658 19.69 -10.95 -24.00
N LEU A 659 20.07 -12.24 -23.93
CA LEU A 659 20.52 -12.87 -22.69
C LEU A 659 21.97 -12.46 -22.38
N ASP A 660 22.25 -12.17 -21.13
CA ASP A 660 23.61 -11.84 -20.66
C ASP A 660 24.55 -13.05 -20.69
N GLU A 661 23.99 -14.27 -20.42
CA GLU A 661 24.78 -15.47 -20.36
C GLU A 661 23.90 -16.72 -20.58
N VAL A 662 24.46 -17.72 -21.29
CA VAL A 662 23.90 -19.07 -21.42
C VAL A 662 24.79 -20.01 -20.60
N ILE A 663 24.27 -20.50 -19.49
CA ILE A 663 25.02 -21.24 -18.48
C ILE A 663 24.65 -22.72 -18.54
N VAL A 664 25.65 -23.57 -18.81
CA VAL A 664 25.44 -25.02 -18.85
C VAL A 664 25.87 -25.63 -17.50
N PHE A 665 24.91 -26.30 -16.88
CA PHE A 665 25.13 -27.01 -15.62
C PHE A 665 25.76 -28.37 -15.83
N ARG A 666 26.78 -28.68 -15.03
CA ARG A 666 27.45 -30.00 -15.05
C ARG A 666 26.55 -31.05 -14.41
N PRO A 667 26.57 -32.29 -14.90
CA PRO A 667 26.11 -33.43 -14.13
C PRO A 667 26.84 -33.52 -12.79
N LEU A 668 26.12 -33.91 -11.75
CA LEU A 668 26.71 -34.01 -10.41
C LEU A 668 27.58 -35.26 -10.31
N ALA A 669 28.83 -35.11 -9.93
CA ALA A 669 29.73 -36.21 -9.58
C ALA A 669 29.33 -36.82 -8.22
N GLU A 670 29.76 -38.03 -7.94
CA GLU A 670 29.46 -38.76 -6.71
C GLU A 670 29.87 -37.97 -5.45
N GLU A 671 31.05 -37.34 -5.48
CA GLU A 671 31.56 -36.49 -4.40
C GLU A 671 30.59 -35.30 -4.12
N ASN A 672 30.06 -34.71 -5.18
CA ASN A 672 29.07 -33.62 -5.04
C ASN A 672 27.75 -34.13 -4.48
N LEU A 673 27.31 -35.32 -4.88
CA LEU A 673 26.09 -35.94 -4.33
C LEU A 673 26.28 -36.28 -2.84
N CYS A 674 27.44 -36.74 -2.40
CA CYS A 674 27.74 -36.92 -0.99
C CYS A 674 27.64 -35.61 -0.21
N ALA A 675 28.27 -34.55 -0.69
CA ALA A 675 28.21 -33.25 -0.03
C ALA A 675 26.78 -32.66 0.01
N ILE A 676 25.97 -32.92 -1.02
CA ILE A 676 24.56 -32.53 -1.05
C ILE A 676 23.75 -33.37 -0.06
N ALA A 677 24.00 -34.67 0.06
CA ALA A 677 23.36 -35.56 1.04
C ALA A 677 23.61 -35.07 2.47
N GLU A 678 24.87 -34.78 2.80
CA GLU A 678 25.27 -34.23 4.10
C GLU A 678 24.52 -32.95 4.42
N LYS A 679 24.43 -32.03 3.45
CA LYS A 679 23.66 -30.76 3.61
C LYS A 679 22.19 -31.02 3.83
N MET A 680 21.57 -31.94 3.12
CA MET A 680 20.17 -32.35 3.30
C MET A 680 19.90 -32.96 4.66
N LEU A 681 20.83 -33.85 5.12
CA LEU A 681 20.75 -34.48 6.44
C LEU A 681 20.89 -33.44 7.57
N CYS A 682 21.83 -32.52 7.47
CA CYS A 682 21.97 -31.42 8.44
C CYS A 682 20.70 -30.52 8.49
N GLN A 683 20.06 -30.25 7.34
CA GLN A 683 18.79 -29.51 7.30
C GLN A 683 17.65 -30.31 7.96
N LEU A 684 17.62 -31.63 7.77
CA LEU A 684 16.64 -32.50 8.42
C LEU A 684 16.86 -32.54 9.95
N GLU A 685 18.10 -32.62 10.42
CA GLU A 685 18.45 -32.52 11.84
C GLU A 685 17.95 -31.21 12.47
N GLN A 686 18.16 -30.08 11.79
CA GLN A 686 17.66 -28.78 12.25
C GLN A 686 16.13 -28.74 12.30
N ARG A 687 15.43 -29.33 11.32
CA ARG A 687 13.96 -29.42 11.32
C ARG A 687 13.46 -30.31 12.45
N ALA A 688 14.07 -31.45 12.64
CA ALA A 688 13.76 -32.36 13.74
C ALA A 688 13.97 -31.69 15.11
N ALA A 689 15.06 -30.94 15.28
CA ALA A 689 15.36 -30.21 16.51
C ALA A 689 14.29 -29.12 16.82
N ARG A 690 13.80 -28.43 15.82
CA ARG A 690 12.69 -27.44 15.97
C ARG A 690 11.38 -28.10 16.41
N SER A 691 11.18 -29.37 16.07
CA SER A 691 10.03 -30.19 16.49
C SER A 691 10.27 -30.92 17.82
N GLY A 692 11.41 -30.69 18.49
CA GLY A 692 11.74 -31.28 19.79
C GLY A 692 12.43 -32.63 19.72
N TYR A 693 12.80 -33.11 18.53
CA TYR A 693 13.51 -34.40 18.35
C TYR A 693 14.98 -34.14 18.00
N ARG A 694 15.90 -34.91 18.57
CA ARG A 694 17.33 -34.80 18.29
C ARG A 694 17.75 -35.91 17.34
N LEU A 695 17.94 -35.56 16.07
CA LEU A 695 18.45 -36.45 15.04
C LEU A 695 19.94 -36.13 14.78
N ARG A 696 20.77 -37.17 14.63
CA ARG A 696 22.14 -37.09 14.13
C ARG A 696 22.32 -38.14 13.01
N HIS A 697 23.34 -37.97 12.22
CA HIS A 697 23.71 -38.96 11.22
C HIS A 697 25.22 -39.26 11.26
N THR A 698 25.59 -40.48 10.84
CA THR A 698 27.00 -40.83 10.64
C THR A 698 27.44 -40.44 9.23
N PRO A 699 28.75 -40.09 9.00
CA PRO A 699 29.23 -39.71 7.66
C PRO A 699 28.99 -40.79 6.58
N GLN A 700 28.88 -42.06 6.98
CA GLN A 700 28.59 -43.17 6.09
C GLN A 700 27.22 -43.13 5.45
N VAL A 701 26.23 -42.50 6.11
CA VAL A 701 24.86 -42.36 5.61
C VAL A 701 24.83 -41.49 4.36
N GLY A 702 25.55 -40.35 4.34
CA GLY A 702 25.64 -39.47 3.18
C GLY A 702 26.22 -40.20 1.95
N ALA A 703 27.29 -40.94 2.14
CA ALA A 703 27.93 -41.76 1.07
C ALA A 703 27.02 -42.88 0.57
N ALA A 704 26.34 -43.59 1.48
CA ALA A 704 25.41 -44.66 1.12
C ALA A 704 24.19 -44.15 0.33
N LEU A 705 23.65 -42.97 0.69
CA LEU A 705 22.58 -42.31 -0.03
C LEU A 705 23.02 -41.84 -1.41
N ALA A 706 24.23 -41.28 -1.53
CA ALA A 706 24.78 -40.82 -2.78
C ALA A 706 25.03 -41.97 -3.75
N ALA A 707 25.58 -43.11 -3.29
CA ALA A 707 25.81 -44.29 -4.09
C ALA A 707 24.51 -44.93 -4.62
N ARG A 708 23.43 -44.81 -3.90
CA ARG A 708 22.07 -45.28 -4.33
C ARG A 708 21.39 -44.34 -5.30
N ALA A 709 21.74 -43.06 -5.29
CA ALA A 709 21.15 -42.09 -6.18
C ALA A 709 21.69 -42.32 -7.59
N GLN A 710 20.78 -42.68 -8.52
CA GLN A 710 21.15 -42.82 -9.93
C GLN A 710 21.60 -41.46 -10.46
N SER A 711 22.78 -41.36 -11.04
CA SER A 711 23.35 -40.10 -11.57
C SER A 711 22.46 -39.38 -12.58
N ALA A 712 21.59 -40.13 -13.29
CA ALA A 712 20.66 -39.59 -14.29
C ALA A 712 19.61 -38.61 -13.72
N TYR A 713 19.23 -38.75 -12.44
CA TYR A 713 18.20 -37.94 -11.79
C TYR A 713 18.75 -36.95 -10.75
N GLY A 714 20.05 -36.97 -10.51
CA GLY A 714 20.82 -36.04 -9.69
C GLY A 714 20.24 -35.85 -8.26
N ALA A 715 20.31 -34.62 -7.74
CA ALA A 715 19.91 -34.30 -6.38
C ALA A 715 18.40 -34.50 -6.09
N ARG A 716 17.53 -34.60 -7.10
CA ARG A 716 16.09 -34.88 -6.90
C ARG A 716 15.86 -36.32 -6.42
N GLU A 717 16.57 -37.27 -6.98
CA GLU A 717 16.53 -38.66 -6.51
C GLU A 717 17.16 -38.80 -5.13
N LEU A 718 18.30 -38.14 -4.93
CA LEU A 718 18.97 -38.11 -3.61
C LEU A 718 18.00 -37.61 -2.52
N ARG A 719 17.23 -36.55 -2.79
CA ARG A 719 16.24 -36.06 -1.84
C ARG A 719 15.17 -37.10 -1.52
N ARG A 720 14.67 -37.82 -2.53
CA ARG A 720 13.70 -38.89 -2.32
C ARG A 720 14.28 -40.02 -1.46
N GLN A 721 15.57 -40.30 -1.62
CA GLN A 721 16.25 -41.32 -0.80
C GLN A 721 16.39 -40.85 0.65
N VAL A 722 16.76 -39.60 0.88
CA VAL A 722 16.77 -38.98 2.25
C VAL A 722 15.40 -39.05 2.90
N ASP A 723 14.37 -38.61 2.15
CA ASP A 723 12.98 -38.56 2.65
C ASP A 723 12.50 -39.99 3.03
N ARG A 724 12.77 -40.98 2.18
CA ARG A 724 12.34 -42.37 2.44
C ARG A 724 13.13 -43.06 3.53
N ALA A 725 14.45 -42.91 3.51
CA ALA A 725 15.33 -43.69 4.38
C ALA A 725 15.44 -43.12 5.79
N VAL A 726 15.34 -41.80 5.95
CA VAL A 726 15.57 -41.14 7.25
C VAL A 726 14.31 -40.43 7.74
N GLU A 727 13.70 -39.51 6.93
CA GLU A 727 12.59 -38.69 7.35
C GLU A 727 11.33 -39.53 7.63
N GLN A 728 10.98 -40.44 6.70
CA GLN A 728 9.81 -41.32 6.86
C GLN A 728 10.01 -42.34 7.98
N ALA A 729 11.27 -42.85 8.15
CA ALA A 729 11.60 -43.78 9.24
C ALA A 729 11.45 -43.11 10.61
N LEU A 730 11.89 -41.87 10.74
CA LEU A 730 11.69 -41.07 11.97
C LEU A 730 10.21 -40.76 12.19
N ALA A 731 9.48 -40.30 11.16
CA ALA A 731 8.04 -39.98 11.23
C ALA A 731 7.22 -41.23 11.65
N ASN A 732 7.54 -42.42 11.14
CA ASN A 732 6.85 -43.65 11.53
C ASN A 732 7.04 -43.98 13.02
N ARG A 733 8.24 -43.74 13.57
CA ARG A 733 8.53 -43.97 15.01
C ARG A 733 7.82 -42.94 15.89
N ILE A 734 7.73 -41.68 15.44
CA ILE A 734 6.94 -40.62 16.12
C ILE A 734 5.48 -41.03 16.14
N ALA A 735 4.92 -41.45 15.01
CA ALA A 735 3.52 -41.85 14.88
C ALA A 735 3.18 -43.10 15.70
N ALA A 736 4.12 -44.05 15.80
CA ALA A 736 3.96 -45.25 16.64
C ALA A 736 4.14 -44.98 18.15
N GLY A 737 4.47 -43.75 18.55
CA GLY A 737 4.73 -43.42 19.96
C GLY A 737 6.05 -43.96 20.51
N THR A 738 6.92 -44.53 19.66
CA THR A 738 8.21 -45.10 20.03
C THR A 738 9.34 -44.05 20.03
N ALA A 739 9.11 -42.85 19.49
CA ALA A 739 10.00 -41.71 19.59
C ALA A 739 9.34 -40.62 20.45
N CYS A 740 9.93 -40.27 21.59
CA CYS A 740 9.48 -39.24 22.50
C CYS A 740 10.26 -37.94 22.31
N VAL A 741 9.64 -36.80 22.64
CA VAL A 741 10.29 -35.47 22.60
C VAL A 741 11.51 -35.50 23.55
N GLY A 742 12.66 -35.08 23.05
CA GLY A 742 13.92 -35.07 23.79
C GLY A 742 14.82 -36.29 23.59
N GLN A 743 14.30 -37.37 22.99
CA GLN A 743 15.13 -38.53 22.64
C GLN A 743 16.14 -38.25 21.52
N HIS A 744 17.28 -38.91 21.59
CA HIS A 744 18.36 -38.83 20.61
C HIS A 744 18.29 -40.03 19.65
N TRP A 745 18.32 -39.72 18.37
CA TRP A 745 18.26 -40.68 17.29
C TRP A 745 19.46 -40.52 16.38
N THR A 746 20.15 -41.60 16.05
CA THR A 746 21.24 -41.58 15.09
C THR A 746 20.88 -42.42 13.87
N ALA A 747 20.92 -41.78 12.68
CA ALA A 747 20.86 -42.48 11.40
C ALA A 747 22.23 -43.09 11.12
N ASP A 748 22.29 -44.40 10.92
CA ASP A 748 23.51 -45.17 10.71
C ASP A 748 23.37 -46.13 9.51
N CYS A 749 24.46 -46.58 8.97
CA CYS A 749 24.49 -47.51 7.84
C CYS A 749 24.72 -48.93 8.39
N ALA A 750 23.82 -49.87 8.13
CA ALA A 750 23.98 -51.29 8.47
C ALA A 750 25.00 -51.98 7.53
N ALA A 751 25.49 -53.16 7.91
CA ALA A 751 26.48 -53.93 7.15
C ALA A 751 25.99 -54.31 5.72
N ASP A 752 24.67 -54.40 5.52
CA ASP A 752 24.05 -54.64 4.20
C ASP A 752 23.86 -53.35 3.39
N GLY A 753 24.34 -52.21 3.92
CA GLY A 753 24.19 -50.88 3.30
C GLY A 753 22.81 -50.24 3.54
N SER A 754 21.89 -50.88 4.27
CA SER A 754 20.60 -50.27 4.60
C SER A 754 20.79 -49.17 5.66
N ILE A 755 19.95 -48.10 5.57
CA ILE A 755 19.97 -47.02 6.56
C ILE A 755 18.97 -47.35 7.66
N ILE A 756 19.48 -47.36 8.89
CA ILE A 756 18.71 -47.66 10.09
C ILE A 756 18.76 -46.48 11.07
N LEU A 757 17.67 -46.26 11.76
CA LEU A 757 17.62 -45.31 12.88
C LEU A 757 17.85 -46.07 14.18
N ARG A 758 18.88 -45.71 14.92
CA ARG A 758 19.17 -46.24 16.26
C ARG A 758 18.83 -45.19 17.30
N GLU A 759 18.27 -45.64 18.40
CA GLU A 759 18.14 -44.81 19.58
C GLU A 759 19.49 -44.75 20.30
N ASP A 760 19.98 -43.55 20.55
CA ASP A 760 21.20 -43.39 21.36
C ASP A 760 20.80 -43.60 22.81
N GLU A 761 21.42 -44.59 23.48
CA GLU A 761 21.27 -44.81 24.91
C GLU A 761 21.54 -43.49 25.64
N THR A 762 20.60 -43.02 26.42
CA THR A 762 20.66 -41.78 27.16
C THR A 762 21.89 -41.80 28.07
N ILE A 763 22.96 -41.10 27.72
CA ILE A 763 24.00 -40.77 28.68
C ILE A 763 23.31 -39.79 29.67
N THR A 764 22.85 -40.34 30.78
CA THR A 764 22.42 -39.59 31.96
C THR A 764 23.67 -38.88 32.49
N LEU A 765 23.75 -37.53 32.20
CA LEU A 765 24.68 -36.65 32.90
C LEU A 765 24.02 -36.14 34.18
#